data_a66cd9d15d49c121a8e62686b6ca4a2f
#
_entry.id   a66cd9d15d49c121a8e62686b6ca4a2f
#
_cell.length_a   1.000
_cell.length_b   1.000
_cell.length_c   1.000
_cell.angle_alpha   90.00
_cell.angle_beta   90.00
_cell.angle_gamma   90.00
#
_symmetry.space_group_name_H-M   'P 1'
#
loop_
_entity.id
_entity.type
_entity.pdbx_description
1 polymer ?
#
loop_
_entity_poly.entity_id
_entity_poly.type
_entity_poly.pdbx_seq_one_letter_code
_entity_poly.pdbx_strand_id
1 'polypeptide(L)'
;MKFLSICALGVALMFSTLSCTSKHLISDEAERALVQSDFDKRAASWNQGDLFKVFEQEMTDQQREALTFLYAYMPLGDITDYSGEFFLENIDYTLKAKEEMPWGKLIPEREFRHFVLPIRVNNENLDNSRKVFYEELKDRVKGLSLHDAVLEVNHWCHEKVVYTPSDARTSSPLASVKTAYGRCGEESTFTVAALRSVGIPARQVYTPRWAHTDDNHAWVEAWVDGKWFFLGACEPEPVLNLGWFNAPASRGMLMHTKVFGRYNGPEEIMHQNANFTEINIIGNYAPFAGAQVKIVDAAGQPVEGAKVEFKVYNYAEFYTVARKQTDAEGKTFLSAGKGDMLVWASKEGKFGYGIVSFGQDELVEIKLDKKPGDAHTVQLDVIPPAEGFNMPEVTPEQRAENNRRFAIEDSIRNAYVATFMTDASAREFAKKYKLDEDAVAKILVASRGNHDVITNFLARLRSDKSKAGGIDMLQRISAKDLRDVSLEVLIDHMQSHVYKESMDYFRQYIRNPRVANEMLTPYKAFFEKAIPEADKEAFKADWMKLAAWVSENIQVDANCNLGGSPISPAGVWKARVADPHSRDIFFVSMARSLGIPSRIDEVTGKVQLLSSEGITDVDFEAADPVATKTGKFMATYKPIKSLADPKYYSHFSISKLTDEGTLQLLNYDEGDVDMGAGATWSNLLKKGTSLDEGNYMMVTGTRLANGGVLANLEFFPIAEGKTTTVDMVMREAQDDVQVIGNFNSESLYKVLGSDDMKSILSTTGRGYYVVAVLGVNQEPTNHALRDIAALAKDFEEWGRSIVLLFPSEEDYAKFRPQDFPGLPKTISYGIDKDGSIQAQIAKQMKLSNDEILPMFIIGDTFNRVVFVSQGYTIGLGEQMMKIIHKL
;
A
#
# COMPACT_ATOMS: atom_id res chain seq x y z
N MET A 1 -65.81 58.39 -38.23
CA MET A 1 -66.78 57.38 -38.68
C MET A 1 -66.09 55.99 -38.60
N LYS A 2 -66.80 55.17 -37.93
CA LYS A 2 -66.64 53.69 -37.82
C LYS A 2 -65.38 53.08 -37.08
N PHE A 3 -65.73 52.62 -35.90
CA PHE A 3 -65.09 51.62 -35.04
C PHE A 3 -64.87 50.30 -35.76
N LEU A 4 -63.83 49.65 -35.42
CA LEU A 4 -63.75 48.19 -35.29
C LEU A 4 -62.89 47.77 -34.13
N SER A 5 -63.52 47.14 -33.12
CA SER A 5 -62.87 46.44 -31.98
C SER A 5 -62.34 45.07 -32.43
N ILE A 6 -61.13 44.74 -32.07
CA ILE A 6 -60.62 43.41 -32.18
C ILE A 6 -60.27 42.90 -30.78
N CYS A 7 -61.01 41.86 -30.33
CA CYS A 7 -60.73 41.09 -29.10
C CYS A 7 -59.44 40.32 -29.22
N ALA A 8 -58.53 40.59 -28.31
CA ALA A 8 -57.33 39.74 -28.12
C ALA A 8 -57.72 38.62 -27.22
N LEU A 9 -57.75 37.39 -27.72
CA LEU A 9 -57.73 36.13 -26.91
C LEU A 9 -56.30 35.85 -26.44
N GLY A 10 -56.11 35.99 -25.15
CA GLY A 10 -54.86 35.51 -24.51
C GLY A 10 -54.83 33.97 -24.40
N VAL A 11 -53.98 33.33 -25.17
CA VAL A 11 -53.64 31.92 -24.99
C VAL A 11 -52.51 31.86 -23.98
N ALA A 12 -52.82 31.46 -22.72
CA ALA A 12 -51.84 31.11 -21.75
C ALA A 12 -51.27 29.73 -22.14
N LEU A 13 -50.05 29.72 -22.70
CA LEU A 13 -49.25 28.49 -22.80
C LEU A 13 -48.77 28.16 -21.40
N MET A 14 -49.43 27.18 -20.78
CA MET A 14 -48.81 26.44 -19.67
C MET A 14 -47.63 25.63 -20.20
N PHE A 15 -46.42 26.13 -19.96
CA PHE A 15 -45.25 25.27 -20.02
C PHE A 15 -45.31 24.31 -18.81
N SER A 16 -45.90 23.15 -19.02
CA SER A 16 -45.65 22.01 -18.21
C SER A 16 -44.19 21.60 -18.46
N THR A 17 -43.30 21.97 -17.55
CA THR A 17 -41.99 21.35 -17.46
C THR A 17 -42.23 19.88 -17.09
N LEU A 18 -42.43 19.04 -18.10
CA LEU A 18 -42.18 17.63 -17.98
C LEU A 18 -40.68 17.50 -17.60
N SER A 19 -40.43 17.25 -16.34
CA SER A 19 -39.17 16.74 -15.89
C SER A 19 -38.99 15.38 -16.60
N CYS A 20 -38.32 15.41 -17.73
CA CYS A 20 -37.91 14.20 -18.43
C CYS A 20 -36.82 13.57 -17.54
N THR A 21 -37.22 12.71 -16.62
CA THR A 21 -36.28 11.79 -16.01
C THR A 21 -35.67 11.01 -17.17
N SER A 22 -34.38 11.18 -17.40
CA SER A 22 -33.64 10.45 -18.42
C SER A 22 -33.93 8.96 -18.24
N LYS A 23 -34.47 8.31 -19.26
CA LYS A 23 -34.73 6.86 -19.23
C LYS A 23 -33.41 6.06 -19.09
N HIS A 24 -32.30 6.69 -19.52
CA HIS A 24 -30.98 6.10 -19.59
C HIS A 24 -30.08 6.65 -18.49
N LEU A 25 -29.20 5.79 -17.98
CA LEU A 25 -28.10 6.15 -17.08
C LEU A 25 -26.94 6.79 -17.85
N ILE A 26 -26.71 6.33 -19.10
CA ILE A 26 -25.74 6.87 -20.05
C ILE A 26 -26.53 7.54 -21.16
N SER A 27 -26.58 8.86 -21.16
CA SER A 27 -27.40 9.64 -22.12
C SER A 27 -26.83 9.62 -23.55
N ASP A 28 -25.51 9.60 -23.69
CA ASP A 28 -24.83 9.52 -24.98
C ASP A 28 -24.96 8.11 -25.60
N GLU A 29 -25.56 8.04 -26.81
CA GLU A 29 -25.86 6.81 -27.52
C GLU A 29 -24.57 6.10 -27.98
N ALA A 30 -23.56 6.85 -28.43
CA ALA A 30 -22.30 6.28 -28.88
C ALA A 30 -21.54 5.65 -27.71
N GLU A 31 -21.57 6.30 -26.56
CA GLU A 31 -20.95 5.77 -25.35
C GLU A 31 -21.69 4.54 -24.82
N ARG A 32 -23.03 4.53 -24.81
CA ARG A 32 -23.80 3.30 -24.48
C ARG A 32 -23.46 2.16 -25.40
N ALA A 33 -23.37 2.40 -26.73
CA ALA A 33 -22.99 1.39 -27.71
C ALA A 33 -21.56 0.86 -27.48
N LEU A 34 -20.62 1.73 -27.10
CA LEU A 34 -19.26 1.32 -26.77
C LEU A 34 -19.22 0.43 -25.53
N VAL A 35 -19.90 0.81 -24.46
CA VAL A 35 -20.02 0.02 -23.23
C VAL A 35 -20.63 -1.35 -23.53
N GLN A 36 -21.72 -1.39 -24.31
CA GLN A 36 -22.35 -2.63 -24.74
C GLN A 36 -21.39 -3.52 -25.54
N SER A 37 -20.67 -2.93 -26.50
CA SER A 37 -19.67 -3.66 -27.30
C SER A 37 -18.54 -4.26 -26.45
N ASP A 38 -18.07 -3.52 -25.44
CA ASP A 38 -17.01 -4.02 -24.54
C ASP A 38 -17.55 -5.11 -23.60
N PHE A 39 -18.79 -4.99 -23.14
CA PHE A 39 -19.49 -6.04 -22.39
C PHE A 39 -19.64 -7.32 -23.24
N ASP A 40 -20.16 -7.20 -24.47
CA ASP A 40 -20.39 -8.34 -25.36
C ASP A 40 -19.11 -9.11 -25.66
N LYS A 41 -17.98 -8.41 -25.87
CA LYS A 41 -16.65 -9.03 -26.06
C LYS A 41 -16.25 -9.85 -24.83
N ARG A 42 -16.45 -9.31 -23.63
CA ARG A 42 -16.12 -10.03 -22.40
C ARG A 42 -17.03 -11.22 -22.17
N ALA A 43 -18.33 -11.05 -22.32
CA ALA A 43 -19.29 -12.13 -22.19
C ALA A 43 -19.02 -13.27 -23.19
N ALA A 44 -18.56 -12.94 -24.39
CA ALA A 44 -18.13 -13.96 -25.37
C ALA A 44 -16.82 -14.67 -24.96
N SER A 45 -15.87 -13.95 -24.37
CA SER A 45 -14.57 -14.49 -23.95
C SER A 45 -14.66 -15.32 -22.66
N TRP A 46 -15.57 -14.99 -21.75
CA TRP A 46 -15.72 -15.61 -20.44
C TRP A 46 -17.07 -16.32 -20.29
N ASN A 47 -17.45 -17.10 -21.29
CA ASN A 47 -18.76 -17.74 -21.42
C ASN A 47 -18.92 -19.05 -20.61
N GLN A 48 -18.02 -19.35 -19.69
CA GLN A 48 -18.08 -20.56 -18.88
C GLN A 48 -19.05 -20.39 -17.70
N GLY A 49 -19.86 -21.44 -17.47
CA GLY A 49 -20.75 -21.50 -16.30
C GLY A 49 -21.86 -20.43 -16.29
N ASP A 50 -22.10 -19.88 -15.10
CA ASP A 50 -23.22 -18.97 -14.81
C ASP A 50 -22.76 -17.52 -14.50
N LEU A 51 -21.55 -17.13 -14.96
CA LEU A 51 -20.93 -15.84 -14.63
C LEU A 51 -21.78 -14.61 -15.02
N PHE A 52 -22.61 -14.73 -16.07
CA PHE A 52 -23.47 -13.66 -16.60
C PHE A 52 -24.97 -13.90 -16.35
N LYS A 53 -25.32 -14.93 -15.56
CA LYS A 53 -26.73 -15.32 -15.35
C LYS A 53 -27.58 -14.21 -14.75
N VAL A 54 -27.02 -13.28 -14.00
CA VAL A 54 -27.75 -12.15 -13.43
C VAL A 54 -28.46 -11.30 -14.50
N PHE A 55 -28.00 -11.29 -15.76
CA PHE A 55 -28.62 -10.56 -16.84
C PHE A 55 -29.93 -11.17 -17.36
N GLU A 56 -30.27 -12.41 -16.95
CA GLU A 56 -31.54 -13.05 -17.22
C GLU A 56 -32.67 -12.56 -16.30
N GLN A 57 -32.34 -11.86 -15.21
CA GLN A 57 -33.32 -11.35 -14.26
C GLN A 57 -34.03 -10.10 -14.80
N GLU A 58 -35.27 -9.89 -14.33
CA GLU A 58 -36.00 -8.65 -14.57
C GLU A 58 -35.33 -7.50 -13.84
N MET A 59 -35.05 -6.40 -14.56
CA MET A 59 -34.45 -5.18 -14.02
C MET A 59 -34.87 -3.97 -14.83
N THR A 60 -34.82 -2.79 -14.24
CA THR A 60 -35.05 -1.53 -14.92
C THR A 60 -33.94 -1.24 -15.95
N ASP A 61 -34.24 -0.37 -16.94
CA ASP A 61 -33.25 0.04 -17.93
C ASP A 61 -31.98 0.63 -17.26
N GLN A 62 -32.15 1.42 -16.21
CA GLN A 62 -31.00 2.01 -15.47
C GLN A 62 -30.18 0.97 -14.71
N GLN A 63 -30.83 -0.01 -14.08
CA GLN A 63 -30.12 -1.12 -13.43
C GLN A 63 -29.32 -1.94 -14.47
N ARG A 64 -29.94 -2.23 -15.62
CA ARG A 64 -29.29 -2.97 -16.69
C ARG A 64 -28.10 -2.24 -17.26
N GLU A 65 -28.22 -0.94 -17.56
CA GLU A 65 -27.10 -0.13 -18.06
C GLU A 65 -25.98 -0.03 -17.01
N ALA A 66 -26.29 0.17 -15.72
CA ALA A 66 -25.33 0.20 -14.65
C ALA A 66 -24.57 -1.14 -14.50
N LEU A 67 -25.31 -2.25 -14.52
CA LEU A 67 -24.74 -3.60 -14.44
C LEU A 67 -23.88 -3.90 -15.67
N THR A 68 -24.32 -3.54 -16.86
CA THR A 68 -23.55 -3.67 -18.11
C THR A 68 -22.25 -2.90 -18.02
N PHE A 69 -22.27 -1.66 -17.51
CA PHE A 69 -21.07 -0.86 -17.31
C PHE A 69 -20.10 -1.51 -16.31
N LEU A 70 -20.60 -2.00 -15.18
CA LEU A 70 -19.75 -2.70 -14.20
C LEU A 70 -19.12 -3.95 -14.82
N TYR A 71 -19.92 -4.81 -15.44
CA TYR A 71 -19.43 -6.05 -16.05
C TYR A 71 -18.53 -5.85 -17.27
N ALA A 72 -18.71 -4.74 -18.00
CA ALA A 72 -17.82 -4.39 -19.11
C ALA A 72 -16.38 -4.07 -18.63
N TYR A 73 -16.20 -3.63 -17.38
CA TYR A 73 -14.89 -3.11 -16.94
C TYR A 73 -14.34 -3.70 -15.64
N MET A 74 -15.15 -4.35 -14.79
CA MET A 74 -14.62 -4.95 -13.56
C MET A 74 -13.63 -6.10 -13.87
N PRO A 75 -12.64 -6.34 -13.01
CA PRO A 75 -11.73 -7.47 -13.18
C PRO A 75 -12.47 -8.81 -13.10
N LEU A 76 -11.93 -9.85 -13.74
CA LEU A 76 -12.54 -11.18 -13.75
C LEU A 76 -12.76 -11.71 -12.34
N GLY A 77 -11.85 -11.42 -11.40
CA GLY A 77 -12.00 -11.81 -9.99
C GLY A 77 -13.30 -11.30 -9.37
N ASP A 78 -13.75 -10.10 -9.73
CA ASP A 78 -15.02 -9.57 -9.21
C ASP A 78 -16.22 -10.37 -9.77
N ILE A 79 -16.18 -10.75 -11.04
CA ILE A 79 -17.25 -11.54 -11.68
C ILE A 79 -17.33 -12.95 -11.10
N THR A 80 -16.19 -13.56 -10.76
CA THR A 80 -16.13 -14.95 -10.29
C THR A 80 -16.39 -15.11 -8.80
N ASP A 81 -15.96 -14.13 -7.99
CA ASP A 81 -15.90 -14.25 -6.53
C ASP A 81 -17.08 -13.59 -5.83
N TYR A 82 -17.86 -12.76 -6.56
CA TYR A 82 -19.08 -12.12 -6.05
C TYR A 82 -20.27 -12.45 -6.95
N SER A 83 -21.45 -12.58 -6.33
CA SER A 83 -22.66 -12.90 -7.11
C SER A 83 -23.18 -11.68 -7.87
N GLY A 84 -23.95 -11.92 -8.96
CA GLY A 84 -24.60 -10.85 -9.69
C GLY A 84 -25.59 -10.05 -8.84
N GLU A 85 -26.26 -10.72 -7.89
CA GLU A 85 -27.17 -10.09 -6.93
C GLU A 85 -26.47 -9.12 -6.00
N PHE A 86 -25.22 -9.42 -5.63
CA PHE A 86 -24.38 -8.49 -4.88
C PHE A 86 -24.20 -7.17 -5.64
N PHE A 87 -23.93 -7.23 -6.94
CA PHE A 87 -23.77 -6.01 -7.76
C PHE A 87 -25.09 -5.28 -7.94
N LEU A 88 -26.20 -6.00 -8.13
CA LEU A 88 -27.55 -5.38 -8.24
C LEU A 88 -27.92 -4.65 -6.94
N GLU A 89 -27.72 -5.23 -5.76
CA GLU A 89 -27.98 -4.55 -4.50
C GLU A 89 -27.14 -3.28 -4.35
N ASN A 90 -25.87 -3.31 -4.74
CA ASN A 90 -25.02 -2.12 -4.74
C ASN A 90 -25.47 -1.06 -5.74
N ILE A 91 -25.97 -1.45 -6.92
CA ILE A 91 -26.58 -0.54 -7.90
C ILE A 91 -27.84 0.11 -7.33
N ASP A 92 -28.70 -0.66 -6.67
CA ASP A 92 -29.93 -0.15 -6.05
C ASP A 92 -29.65 0.95 -5.03
N TYR A 93 -28.66 0.72 -4.14
CA TYR A 93 -28.25 1.74 -3.18
C TYR A 93 -27.57 2.95 -3.85
N THR A 94 -26.88 2.74 -4.96
CA THR A 94 -26.28 3.85 -5.74
C THR A 94 -27.38 4.72 -6.36
N LEU A 95 -28.38 4.12 -6.99
CA LEU A 95 -29.52 4.83 -7.59
C LEU A 95 -30.39 5.50 -6.52
N LYS A 96 -30.58 4.83 -5.37
CA LYS A 96 -31.27 5.39 -4.20
C LYS A 96 -30.56 6.63 -3.67
N ALA A 97 -29.24 6.60 -3.50
CA ALA A 97 -28.47 7.77 -3.11
C ALA A 97 -28.56 8.91 -4.12
N LYS A 98 -28.55 8.61 -5.43
CA LYS A 98 -28.75 9.60 -6.49
C LYS A 98 -30.12 10.28 -6.40
N GLU A 99 -31.15 9.55 -6.02
CA GLU A 99 -32.51 10.08 -5.90
C GLU A 99 -32.73 10.87 -4.61
N GLU A 100 -32.24 10.36 -3.48
CA GLU A 100 -32.55 10.87 -2.14
C GLU A 100 -31.59 11.97 -1.65
N MET A 101 -30.34 12.03 -2.13
CA MET A 101 -29.37 13.04 -1.67
C MET A 101 -29.57 14.37 -2.41
N PRO A 102 -29.41 15.53 -1.73
CA PRO A 102 -29.63 16.86 -2.32
C PRO A 102 -28.78 17.12 -3.57
N TRP A 103 -27.57 16.56 -3.61
CA TRP A 103 -26.62 16.72 -4.74
C TRP A 103 -26.79 15.70 -5.86
N GLY A 104 -27.61 14.67 -5.68
CA GLY A 104 -27.69 13.56 -6.61
C GLY A 104 -28.02 13.93 -8.06
N LYS A 105 -28.83 15.02 -8.26
CA LYS A 105 -29.18 15.55 -9.60
C LYS A 105 -28.16 16.58 -10.09
N LEU A 106 -27.24 17.05 -9.23
CA LEU A 106 -26.24 18.05 -9.56
C LEU A 106 -24.94 17.39 -10.06
N ILE A 107 -24.73 16.12 -9.72
CA ILE A 107 -23.55 15.37 -10.14
C ILE A 107 -23.65 15.08 -11.64
N PRO A 108 -22.65 15.51 -12.46
CA PRO A 108 -22.62 15.18 -13.86
C PRO A 108 -22.57 13.67 -14.10
N GLU A 109 -23.11 13.23 -15.21
CA GLU A 109 -23.22 11.81 -15.55
C GLU A 109 -21.87 11.08 -15.59
N ARG A 110 -20.84 11.73 -16.16
CA ARG A 110 -19.48 11.18 -16.21
C ARG A 110 -18.92 10.94 -14.81
N GLU A 111 -19.00 11.92 -13.92
CA GLU A 111 -18.53 11.84 -12.54
C GLU A 111 -19.33 10.81 -11.75
N PHE A 112 -20.62 10.73 -11.95
CA PHE A 112 -21.46 9.71 -11.34
C PHE A 112 -21.06 8.30 -11.81
N ARG A 113 -20.93 8.09 -13.11
CA ARG A 113 -20.62 6.78 -13.70
C ARG A 113 -19.25 6.25 -13.31
N HIS A 114 -18.22 7.10 -13.25
CA HIS A 114 -16.85 6.67 -13.00
C HIS A 114 -16.44 6.75 -11.52
N PHE A 115 -17.10 7.59 -10.71
CA PHE A 115 -16.64 7.88 -9.34
C PHE A 115 -17.70 7.69 -8.25
N VAL A 116 -18.93 7.29 -8.59
CA VAL A 116 -19.98 6.89 -7.64
C VAL A 116 -20.42 5.46 -7.87
N LEU A 117 -20.79 5.13 -9.11
CA LEU A 117 -21.32 3.81 -9.47
C LEU A 117 -20.38 2.64 -9.14
N PRO A 118 -19.06 2.68 -9.45
CA PRO A 118 -18.16 1.56 -9.18
C PRO A 118 -18.06 1.28 -7.70
N ILE A 119 -18.12 -0.01 -7.36
CA ILE A 119 -17.91 -0.49 -5.98
C ILE A 119 -16.42 -0.49 -5.69
N ARG A 120 -15.66 -1.14 -6.57
CA ARG A 120 -14.20 -1.23 -6.46
C ARG A 120 -13.54 0.14 -6.57
N VAL A 121 -12.65 0.43 -5.64
CA VAL A 121 -11.82 1.65 -5.60
C VAL A 121 -10.45 1.40 -6.20
N ASN A 122 -9.76 0.34 -5.75
CA ASN A 122 -8.43 -0.07 -6.23
C ASN A 122 -8.28 -1.60 -6.16
N ASN A 123 -7.56 -2.12 -5.18
CA ASN A 123 -7.23 -3.55 -5.03
C ASN A 123 -7.80 -4.17 -3.74
N GLU A 124 -8.71 -3.49 -3.08
CA GLU A 124 -9.38 -3.98 -1.87
C GLU A 124 -10.27 -5.20 -2.14
N ASN A 125 -10.48 -6.02 -1.12
CA ASN A 125 -11.55 -7.00 -1.14
C ASN A 125 -12.90 -6.28 -1.05
N LEU A 126 -13.92 -6.76 -1.79
CA LEU A 126 -15.25 -6.15 -1.77
C LEU A 126 -16.13 -6.74 -0.67
N ASP A 127 -17.08 -5.93 -0.21
CA ASP A 127 -18.11 -6.34 0.73
C ASP A 127 -19.37 -5.46 0.55
N ASN A 128 -20.40 -5.70 1.39
CA ASN A 128 -21.66 -4.96 1.29
C ASN A 128 -21.65 -3.63 2.06
N SER A 129 -20.50 -2.95 2.07
CA SER A 129 -20.29 -1.67 2.76
C SER A 129 -21.22 -0.58 2.26
N ARG A 130 -21.52 -0.52 0.96
CA ARG A 130 -22.36 0.54 0.38
C ARG A 130 -23.73 0.65 1.06
N LYS A 131 -24.39 -0.47 1.28
CA LYS A 131 -25.66 -0.54 2.00
C LYS A 131 -25.52 -0.08 3.45
N VAL A 132 -24.54 -0.63 4.16
CA VAL A 132 -24.32 -0.33 5.58
C VAL A 132 -23.99 1.13 5.77
N PHE A 133 -23.07 1.68 4.97
CA PHE A 133 -22.64 3.07 5.08
C PHE A 133 -23.74 4.05 4.66
N TYR A 134 -24.51 3.72 3.62
CA TYR A 134 -25.66 4.53 3.25
C TYR A 134 -26.66 4.67 4.41
N GLU A 135 -27.02 3.56 5.06
CA GLU A 135 -28.00 3.58 6.16
C GLU A 135 -27.45 4.35 7.39
N GLU A 136 -26.15 4.33 7.66
CA GLU A 136 -25.56 5.09 8.75
C GLU A 136 -25.37 6.59 8.43
N LEU A 137 -25.10 6.93 7.17
CA LEU A 137 -24.70 8.29 6.79
C LEU A 137 -25.84 9.16 6.25
N LYS A 138 -26.87 8.57 5.61
CA LYS A 138 -27.90 9.31 4.88
C LYS A 138 -28.56 10.46 5.69
N ASP A 139 -28.97 10.19 6.92
CA ASP A 139 -29.61 11.20 7.76
C ASP A 139 -28.61 12.21 8.37
N ARG A 140 -27.34 11.81 8.48
CA ARG A 140 -26.25 12.63 9.01
C ARG A 140 -25.83 13.72 8.00
N VAL A 141 -25.91 13.43 6.70
CA VAL A 141 -25.40 14.33 5.66
C VAL A 141 -26.49 15.05 4.86
N LYS A 142 -27.75 14.57 4.86
CA LYS A 142 -28.84 15.04 4.01
C LYS A 142 -29.15 16.55 4.16
N GLY A 143 -28.89 17.12 5.32
CA GLY A 143 -29.13 18.55 5.60
C GLY A 143 -27.94 19.47 5.32
N LEU A 144 -26.84 18.94 4.85
CA LEU A 144 -25.57 19.67 4.66
C LEU A 144 -25.39 20.12 3.21
N SER A 145 -24.51 21.10 2.99
CA SER A 145 -23.94 21.37 1.67
C SER A 145 -23.07 20.20 1.22
N LEU A 146 -22.81 20.07 -0.08
CA LEU A 146 -21.92 19.01 -0.58
C LEU A 146 -20.52 19.11 0.04
N HIS A 147 -19.99 20.33 0.17
CA HIS A 147 -18.70 20.59 0.83
C HIS A 147 -18.69 20.08 2.28
N ASP A 148 -19.70 20.44 3.06
CA ASP A 148 -19.76 20.07 4.48
C ASP A 148 -20.07 18.58 4.65
N ALA A 149 -20.80 17.97 3.71
CA ALA A 149 -21.05 16.54 3.70
C ALA A 149 -19.74 15.73 3.49
N VAL A 150 -18.84 16.20 2.63
CA VAL A 150 -17.52 15.56 2.47
C VAL A 150 -16.73 15.58 3.77
N LEU A 151 -16.66 16.74 4.45
CA LEU A 151 -15.98 16.85 5.75
C LEU A 151 -16.65 15.95 6.80
N GLU A 152 -17.98 15.93 6.85
CA GLU A 152 -18.76 15.14 7.82
C GLU A 152 -18.55 13.63 7.63
N VAL A 153 -18.50 13.15 6.38
CA VAL A 153 -18.19 11.74 6.08
C VAL A 153 -16.78 11.38 6.56
N ASN A 154 -15.80 12.27 6.40
CA ASN A 154 -14.43 12.00 6.88
C ASN A 154 -14.36 11.96 8.42
N HIS A 155 -15.09 12.81 9.11
CA HIS A 155 -15.25 12.73 10.57
C HIS A 155 -15.89 11.41 11.01
N TRP A 156 -16.94 10.95 10.30
CA TRP A 156 -17.52 9.63 10.55
C TRP A 156 -16.50 8.50 10.29
N CYS A 157 -15.65 8.62 9.28
CA CYS A 157 -14.59 7.65 9.03
C CYS A 157 -13.60 7.58 10.20
N HIS A 158 -13.22 8.72 10.79
CA HIS A 158 -12.35 8.78 11.95
C HIS A 158 -12.98 8.17 13.23
N GLU A 159 -14.29 8.23 13.37
CA GLU A 159 -15.00 7.51 14.45
C GLU A 159 -14.80 5.99 14.37
N LYS A 160 -14.47 5.45 13.18
CA LYS A 160 -14.41 4.01 12.91
C LYS A 160 -12.98 3.47 12.80
N VAL A 161 -12.09 4.18 12.12
CA VAL A 161 -10.78 3.67 11.71
C VAL A 161 -9.67 4.68 12.00
N VAL A 162 -8.54 4.18 12.42
CA VAL A 162 -7.30 4.94 12.61
C VAL A 162 -6.12 4.22 11.96
N TYR A 163 -5.12 4.97 11.52
CA TYR A 163 -3.95 4.45 10.85
C TYR A 163 -3.17 3.42 11.67
N THR A 164 -2.82 2.31 11.03
CA THR A 164 -1.88 1.32 11.58
C THR A 164 -1.20 0.59 10.43
N PRO A 165 0.13 0.54 10.39
CA PRO A 165 0.85 -0.19 9.35
C PRO A 165 0.54 -1.69 9.42
N SER A 166 0.54 -2.35 8.26
CA SER A 166 0.26 -3.79 8.13
C SER A 166 0.81 -4.33 6.82
N ASP A 167 0.53 -5.61 6.49
CA ASP A 167 0.92 -6.23 5.22
C ASP A 167 0.26 -5.57 3.98
N ALA A 168 0.76 -5.93 2.79
CA ALA A 168 0.38 -5.29 1.52
C ALA A 168 -1.06 -5.59 1.05
N ARG A 169 -1.74 -6.63 1.57
CA ARG A 169 -3.12 -6.94 1.19
C ARG A 169 -4.07 -5.84 1.67
N THR A 170 -4.98 -5.39 0.83
CA THR A 170 -5.97 -4.37 1.20
C THR A 170 -7.28 -5.02 1.64
N SER A 171 -7.64 -4.85 2.91
CA SER A 171 -8.89 -5.35 3.48
C SER A 171 -10.11 -4.63 2.90
N SER A 172 -11.27 -5.28 2.98
CA SER A 172 -12.54 -4.65 2.61
C SER A 172 -12.93 -3.51 3.57
N PRO A 173 -13.80 -2.56 3.14
CA PRO A 173 -14.22 -1.46 3.99
C PRO A 173 -14.86 -1.88 5.32
N LEU A 174 -15.74 -2.90 5.34
CA LEU A 174 -16.33 -3.39 6.59
C LEU A 174 -15.32 -4.13 7.47
N ALA A 175 -14.34 -4.82 6.88
CA ALA A 175 -13.26 -5.43 7.66
C ALA A 175 -12.40 -4.36 8.35
N SER A 176 -12.13 -3.23 7.68
CA SER A 176 -11.44 -2.09 8.28
C SER A 176 -12.22 -1.51 9.48
N VAL A 177 -13.53 -1.32 9.34
CA VAL A 177 -14.42 -0.89 10.44
C VAL A 177 -14.40 -1.92 11.58
N LYS A 178 -14.54 -3.22 11.27
CA LYS A 178 -14.54 -4.30 12.26
C LYS A 178 -13.27 -4.34 13.10
N THR A 179 -12.14 -4.04 12.47
CA THR A 179 -10.84 -4.03 13.16
C THR A 179 -10.48 -2.70 13.79
N ALA A 180 -11.15 -1.61 13.42
CA ALA A 180 -10.87 -0.23 13.79
C ALA A 180 -9.44 0.24 13.40
N TYR A 181 -8.80 -0.43 12.46
CA TYR A 181 -7.45 -0.15 11.94
C TYR A 181 -7.42 -0.22 10.43
N GLY A 182 -6.57 0.62 9.81
CA GLY A 182 -6.21 0.55 8.41
C GLY A 182 -4.86 1.21 8.16
N ARG A 183 -4.09 0.73 7.17
CA ARG A 183 -3.02 1.53 6.58
C ARG A 183 -3.64 2.51 5.57
N CYS A 184 -2.86 3.41 5.00
CA CYS A 184 -3.38 4.42 4.06
C CYS A 184 -4.19 3.83 2.88
N GLY A 185 -3.83 2.61 2.41
CA GLY A 185 -4.58 1.88 1.40
C GLY A 185 -6.01 1.53 1.84
N GLU A 186 -6.18 0.98 3.05
CA GLU A 186 -7.49 0.67 3.63
C GLU A 186 -8.27 1.93 3.98
N GLU A 187 -7.64 2.92 4.62
CA GLU A 187 -8.31 4.18 5.01
C GLU A 187 -8.86 4.92 3.80
N SER A 188 -8.09 4.99 2.71
CA SER A 188 -8.53 5.68 1.49
C SER A 188 -9.62 4.91 0.74
N THR A 189 -9.54 3.58 0.63
CA THR A 189 -10.61 2.78 0.02
C THR A 189 -11.89 2.83 0.85
N PHE A 190 -11.80 2.79 2.18
CA PHE A 190 -12.92 2.94 3.11
C PHE A 190 -13.59 4.33 2.98
N THR A 191 -12.81 5.41 2.99
CA THR A 191 -13.34 6.78 2.88
C THR A 191 -14.00 7.02 1.50
N VAL A 192 -13.41 6.52 0.40
CA VAL A 192 -14.03 6.56 -0.93
C VAL A 192 -15.33 5.78 -0.95
N ALA A 193 -15.37 4.57 -0.37
CA ALA A 193 -16.59 3.77 -0.29
C ALA A 193 -17.69 4.48 0.53
N ALA A 194 -17.33 5.15 1.62
CA ALA A 194 -18.26 5.94 2.43
C ALA A 194 -18.85 7.14 1.67
N LEU A 195 -18.01 7.91 0.98
CA LEU A 195 -18.45 9.04 0.14
C LEU A 195 -19.36 8.57 -0.99
N ARG A 196 -18.97 7.51 -1.71
CA ARG A 196 -19.76 6.94 -2.81
C ARG A 196 -21.11 6.40 -2.33
N SER A 197 -21.19 5.88 -1.10
CA SER A 197 -22.44 5.33 -0.55
C SER A 197 -23.54 6.37 -0.43
N VAL A 198 -23.20 7.64 -0.23
CA VAL A 198 -24.13 8.78 -0.21
C VAL A 198 -24.13 9.59 -1.50
N GLY A 199 -23.65 9.01 -2.61
CA GLY A 199 -23.72 9.60 -3.94
C GLY A 199 -22.71 10.72 -4.21
N ILE A 200 -21.64 10.84 -3.42
CA ILE A 200 -20.56 11.82 -3.61
C ILE A 200 -19.47 11.18 -4.47
N PRO A 201 -19.13 11.77 -5.65
CA PRO A 201 -18.02 11.27 -6.45
C PRO A 201 -16.71 11.38 -5.68
N ALA A 202 -16.02 10.27 -5.56
CA ALA A 202 -14.75 10.19 -4.84
C ALA A 202 -13.79 9.22 -5.52
N ARG A 203 -12.49 9.51 -5.39
CA ARG A 203 -11.41 8.70 -5.96
C ARG A 203 -10.23 8.61 -5.00
N GLN A 204 -9.54 7.47 -5.03
CA GLN A 204 -8.28 7.32 -4.33
C GLN A 204 -7.18 8.01 -5.13
N VAL A 205 -6.39 8.81 -4.46
CA VAL A 205 -5.13 9.34 -4.97
C VAL A 205 -4.00 8.49 -4.41
N TYR A 206 -3.07 8.13 -5.26
CA TYR A 206 -1.92 7.31 -4.89
C TYR A 206 -0.62 7.92 -5.41
N THR A 207 0.32 8.14 -4.52
CA THR A 207 1.74 8.32 -4.86
C THR A 207 2.43 6.98 -4.62
N PRO A 208 2.78 6.25 -5.68
CA PRO A 208 3.30 4.89 -5.52
C PRO A 208 4.63 4.85 -4.77
N ARG A 209 5.43 5.91 -4.91
CA ARG A 209 6.68 6.12 -4.19
C ARG A 209 6.97 7.61 -4.07
N TRP A 210 7.34 8.06 -2.86
CA TRP A 210 7.91 9.39 -2.66
C TRP A 210 9.32 9.45 -3.26
N ALA A 211 9.66 10.58 -3.91
CA ALA A 211 11.02 10.78 -4.41
C ALA A 211 12.00 11.21 -3.30
N HIS A 212 11.54 11.96 -2.32
CA HIS A 212 12.36 12.57 -1.28
C HIS A 212 12.53 11.73 -0.02
N THR A 213 11.76 10.65 0.13
CA THR A 213 11.82 9.73 1.28
C THR A 213 11.38 8.33 0.87
N ASP A 214 11.76 7.31 1.63
CA ASP A 214 11.36 5.93 1.37
C ASP A 214 10.00 5.70 2.01
N ASP A 215 8.98 5.68 1.20
CA ASP A 215 7.60 5.35 1.54
C ASP A 215 6.68 5.59 0.33
N ASN A 216 5.40 5.30 0.51
CA ASN A 216 4.29 5.64 -0.40
C ASN A 216 3.17 6.30 0.40
N HIS A 217 2.13 6.79 -0.27
CA HIS A 217 0.93 7.25 0.41
C HIS A 217 -0.29 7.20 -0.49
N ALA A 218 -1.46 7.01 0.15
CA ALA A 218 -2.76 7.07 -0.49
C ALA A 218 -3.70 7.95 0.32
N TRP A 219 -4.49 8.78 -0.36
CA TRP A 219 -5.50 9.64 0.24
C TRP A 219 -6.71 9.75 -0.70
N VAL A 220 -7.57 10.72 -0.51
CA VAL A 220 -8.85 10.82 -1.22
C VAL A 220 -9.01 12.18 -1.87
N GLU A 221 -9.58 12.20 -3.06
CA GLU A 221 -10.23 13.37 -3.65
C GLU A 221 -11.74 13.17 -3.74
N ALA A 222 -12.50 14.21 -3.38
CA ALA A 222 -13.94 14.28 -3.55
C ALA A 222 -14.32 15.42 -4.52
N TRP A 223 -15.30 15.17 -5.36
CA TRP A 223 -15.81 16.18 -6.27
C TRP A 223 -16.87 17.04 -5.57
N VAL A 224 -16.65 18.35 -5.57
CA VAL A 224 -17.55 19.35 -4.99
C VAL A 224 -17.75 20.48 -5.98
N ASP A 225 -18.99 20.68 -6.42
CA ASP A 225 -19.41 21.80 -7.23
C ASP A 225 -18.50 22.10 -8.45
N GLY A 226 -18.10 21.07 -9.17
CA GLY A 226 -17.31 21.17 -10.38
C GLY A 226 -15.79 21.05 -10.22
N LYS A 227 -15.30 20.80 -9.01
CA LYS A 227 -13.87 20.70 -8.71
C LYS A 227 -13.55 19.49 -7.83
N TRP A 228 -12.34 18.97 -7.98
CA TRP A 228 -11.79 17.97 -7.10
C TRP A 228 -11.05 18.63 -5.92
N PHE A 229 -11.35 18.19 -4.72
CA PHE A 229 -10.70 18.63 -3.47
C PHE A 229 -10.15 17.41 -2.76
N PHE A 230 -8.94 17.51 -2.23
CA PHE A 230 -8.36 16.41 -1.47
C PHE A 230 -8.61 16.52 0.05
N LEU A 231 -8.53 15.36 0.70
CA LEU A 231 -8.62 15.20 2.15
C LEU A 231 -7.79 13.97 2.58
N GLY A 232 -7.23 14.02 3.78
CA GLY A 232 -6.64 12.85 4.43
C GLY A 232 -7.73 11.85 4.81
N ALA A 233 -7.57 10.59 4.40
CA ALA A 233 -8.56 9.56 4.68
C ALA A 233 -8.56 9.20 6.17
N CYS A 234 -9.73 9.21 6.81
CA CYS A 234 -9.88 9.04 8.26
C CYS A 234 -9.09 10.07 9.10
N GLU A 235 -8.61 11.13 8.49
CA GLU A 235 -7.83 12.20 9.12
C GLU A 235 -8.53 13.56 8.84
N PRO A 236 -9.70 13.83 9.46
CA PRO A 236 -10.48 15.01 9.15
C PRO A 236 -9.76 16.30 9.55
N GLU A 237 -9.75 17.25 8.64
CA GLU A 237 -9.27 18.60 8.81
C GLU A 237 -10.41 19.60 8.75
N PRO A 238 -10.26 20.83 9.28
CA PRO A 238 -11.34 21.82 9.29
C PRO A 238 -11.81 22.25 7.90
N VAL A 239 -10.96 22.12 6.91
CA VAL A 239 -11.20 22.53 5.51
C VAL A 239 -10.64 21.50 4.54
N LEU A 240 -11.19 21.46 3.33
CA LEU A 240 -10.64 20.64 2.24
C LEU A 240 -9.30 21.19 1.73
N ASN A 241 -8.55 20.38 0.99
CA ASN A 241 -7.19 20.65 0.51
C ASN A 241 -6.17 20.87 1.65
N LEU A 242 -6.47 20.35 2.82
CA LEU A 242 -5.60 20.35 3.97
C LEU A 242 -5.36 18.91 4.44
N GLY A 243 -4.11 18.59 4.71
CA GLY A 243 -3.67 17.34 5.28
C GLY A 243 -2.21 17.45 5.67
N TRP A 244 -1.73 16.56 6.52
CA TRP A 244 -0.32 16.57 6.93
C TRP A 244 0.64 16.40 5.73
N PHE A 245 0.16 15.82 4.65
CA PHE A 245 0.96 15.52 3.46
C PHE A 245 1.03 16.67 2.44
N ASN A 246 0.51 17.88 2.74
CA ASN A 246 0.64 19.02 1.81
C ASN A 246 2.11 19.27 1.40
N ALA A 247 3.03 19.34 2.36
CA ALA A 247 4.45 19.52 2.08
C ALA A 247 5.07 18.34 1.31
N PRO A 248 4.93 17.06 1.75
CA PRO A 248 5.38 15.91 0.97
C PRO A 248 4.78 15.83 -0.42
N ALA A 249 3.49 16.13 -0.59
CA ALA A 249 2.81 16.07 -1.87
C ALA A 249 3.38 17.09 -2.87
N SER A 250 3.79 18.28 -2.41
CA SER A 250 4.44 19.28 -3.24
C SER A 250 5.80 18.82 -3.79
N ARG A 251 6.39 17.77 -3.22
CA ARG A 251 7.64 17.12 -3.63
C ARG A 251 7.42 15.81 -4.38
N GLY A 252 6.18 15.51 -4.76
CA GLY A 252 5.85 14.29 -5.49
C GLY A 252 6.38 14.34 -6.92
N MET A 253 6.83 13.19 -7.43
CA MET A 253 7.10 13.00 -8.86
C MET A 253 5.85 12.62 -9.61
N LEU A 254 4.97 11.81 -9.01
CA LEU A 254 3.73 11.37 -9.63
C LEU A 254 2.63 11.20 -8.58
N MET A 255 1.45 11.70 -8.89
CA MET A 255 0.17 11.38 -8.25
C MET A 255 -0.79 10.89 -9.32
N HIS A 256 -1.38 9.73 -9.08
CA HIS A 256 -2.27 9.13 -10.05
C HIS A 256 -3.54 8.58 -9.40
N THR A 257 -4.53 8.32 -10.24
CA THR A 257 -5.78 7.65 -9.89
C THR A 257 -6.07 6.59 -10.93
N LYS A 258 -6.52 5.42 -10.48
CA LYS A 258 -7.12 4.39 -11.34
C LYS A 258 -8.62 4.65 -11.43
N VAL A 259 -9.06 5.15 -12.55
CA VAL A 259 -10.47 5.43 -12.82
C VAL A 259 -11.11 4.19 -13.43
N PHE A 260 -12.18 3.68 -12.84
CA PHE A 260 -12.89 2.50 -13.32
C PHE A 260 -13.40 2.68 -14.76
N GLY A 261 -13.09 1.73 -15.62
CA GLY A 261 -13.52 1.70 -17.01
C GLY A 261 -12.75 2.62 -17.96
N ARG A 262 -13.34 2.88 -19.12
CA ARG A 262 -12.81 3.79 -20.12
C ARG A 262 -13.20 5.23 -19.78
N TYR A 263 -12.26 5.93 -19.17
CA TYR A 263 -12.45 7.33 -18.78
C TYR A 263 -11.82 8.26 -19.83
N ASN A 264 -12.53 9.33 -20.19
CA ASN A 264 -12.13 10.33 -21.18
C ASN A 264 -12.21 11.75 -20.61
N GLY A 265 -11.84 11.93 -19.35
CA GLY A 265 -11.78 13.25 -18.70
C GLY A 265 -10.64 14.14 -19.21
N PRO A 266 -10.49 15.32 -18.61
CA PRO A 266 -9.50 16.33 -19.05
C PRO A 266 -8.07 16.03 -18.58
N GLU A 267 -7.86 15.07 -17.67
CA GLU A 267 -6.56 14.76 -17.10
C GLU A 267 -5.68 14.00 -18.11
N GLU A 268 -4.36 14.07 -17.93
CA GLU A 268 -3.41 13.28 -18.74
C GLU A 268 -3.63 11.78 -18.50
N ILE A 269 -3.99 11.05 -19.56
CA ILE A 269 -4.09 9.59 -19.51
C ILE A 269 -2.70 9.00 -19.64
N MET A 270 -2.25 8.31 -18.60
CA MET A 270 -0.97 7.60 -18.60
C MET A 270 -1.11 6.23 -19.26
N HIS A 271 -2.17 5.52 -18.92
CA HIS A 271 -2.44 4.18 -19.41
C HIS A 271 -3.94 3.89 -19.38
N GLN A 272 -4.43 3.15 -20.36
CA GLN A 272 -5.81 2.65 -20.38
C GLN A 272 -5.75 1.15 -20.69
N ASN A 273 -6.46 0.37 -19.90
CA ASN A 273 -6.55 -1.07 -20.06
C ASN A 273 -8.01 -1.54 -20.02
N ALA A 274 -8.21 -2.86 -19.96
CA ALA A 274 -9.54 -3.45 -19.96
C ALA A 274 -10.38 -3.17 -18.70
N ASN A 275 -9.75 -2.78 -17.57
CA ASN A 275 -10.43 -2.56 -16.30
C ASN A 275 -10.50 -1.09 -15.89
N PHE A 276 -9.48 -0.30 -16.17
CA PHE A 276 -9.38 1.07 -15.71
C PHE A 276 -8.57 1.97 -16.66
N THR A 277 -8.76 3.26 -16.48
CA THR A 277 -7.93 4.32 -17.04
C THR A 277 -7.10 4.93 -15.92
N GLU A 278 -5.79 4.92 -16.05
CA GLU A 278 -4.87 5.55 -15.11
C GLU A 278 -4.58 6.98 -15.55
N ILE A 279 -4.92 7.94 -14.71
CA ILE A 279 -4.78 9.37 -14.98
C ILE A 279 -3.74 9.99 -14.07
N ASN A 280 -2.99 10.93 -14.61
CA ASN A 280 -1.99 11.73 -13.91
C ASN A 280 -2.63 13.00 -13.35
N ILE A 281 -2.55 13.17 -12.06
CA ILE A 281 -3.11 14.32 -11.34
C ILE A 281 -2.06 15.11 -10.55
N ILE A 282 -0.78 14.95 -10.90
CA ILE A 282 0.34 15.62 -10.23
C ILE A 282 0.14 17.14 -10.14
N GLY A 283 -0.49 17.74 -11.15
CA GLY A 283 -0.75 19.17 -11.20
C GLY A 283 -1.66 19.72 -10.09
N ASN A 284 -2.43 18.86 -9.39
CA ASN A 284 -3.23 19.26 -8.23
C ASN A 284 -2.37 19.45 -6.96
N TYR A 285 -1.12 18.97 -6.95
CA TYR A 285 -0.31 18.84 -5.74
C TYR A 285 1.06 19.50 -5.82
N ALA A 286 1.72 19.44 -6.97
CA ALA A 286 3.12 19.85 -7.10
C ALA A 286 3.36 20.71 -8.35
N PRO A 287 4.37 21.59 -8.34
CA PRO A 287 4.92 22.14 -9.55
C PRO A 287 5.43 21.03 -10.48
N PHE A 288 4.96 20.97 -11.71
CA PHE A 288 5.26 19.89 -12.65
C PHE A 288 5.75 20.42 -14.00
N ALA A 289 6.32 19.54 -14.80
CA ALA A 289 6.71 19.79 -16.18
C ALA A 289 6.54 18.52 -17.01
N GLY A 290 6.33 18.68 -18.32
CA GLY A 290 6.33 17.59 -19.28
C GLY A 290 7.72 17.37 -19.87
N ALA A 291 8.05 16.11 -20.19
CA ALA A 291 9.25 15.74 -20.94
C ALA A 291 8.94 14.65 -21.96
N GLN A 292 9.57 14.73 -23.13
CA GLN A 292 9.57 13.68 -24.13
C GLN A 292 10.78 12.77 -23.93
N VAL A 293 10.57 11.47 -24.14
CA VAL A 293 11.65 10.48 -24.23
C VAL A 293 11.63 9.86 -25.60
N LYS A 294 12.78 9.85 -26.29
CA LYS A 294 12.96 9.23 -27.60
C LYS A 294 13.85 8.01 -27.45
N ILE A 295 13.37 6.87 -27.90
CA ILE A 295 14.12 5.62 -27.87
C ILE A 295 14.66 5.34 -29.28
N VAL A 296 15.98 5.07 -29.34
CA VAL A 296 16.67 4.73 -30.58
C VAL A 296 17.44 3.42 -30.41
N ASP A 297 17.68 2.74 -31.52
CA ASP A 297 18.55 1.55 -31.55
C ASP A 297 20.05 1.94 -31.53
N ALA A 298 20.93 0.93 -31.59
CA ALA A 298 22.37 1.15 -31.59
C ALA A 298 22.87 1.99 -32.80
N ALA A 299 22.09 2.01 -33.89
CA ALA A 299 22.38 2.79 -35.09
C ALA A 299 21.74 4.19 -35.09
N GLY A 300 21.01 4.54 -34.03
CA GLY A 300 20.32 5.84 -33.89
C GLY A 300 18.97 5.90 -34.58
N GLN A 301 18.41 4.75 -35.04
CA GLN A 301 17.08 4.73 -35.63
C GLN A 301 15.99 4.69 -34.55
N PRO A 302 14.85 5.39 -34.75
CA PRO A 302 13.72 5.34 -33.82
C PRO A 302 13.20 3.91 -33.62
N VAL A 303 12.83 3.57 -32.38
CA VAL A 303 12.27 2.26 -32.02
C VAL A 303 10.81 2.41 -31.64
N GLU A 304 9.89 1.99 -32.49
CA GLU A 304 8.46 1.94 -32.24
C GLU A 304 8.11 0.80 -31.28
N GLY A 305 7.13 1.02 -30.39
CA GLY A 305 6.62 -0.01 -29.47
C GLY A 305 7.64 -0.47 -28.43
N ALA A 306 8.70 0.30 -28.16
CA ALA A 306 9.57 0.05 -27.03
C ALA A 306 8.83 0.26 -25.72
N LYS A 307 9.00 -0.66 -24.76
CA LYS A 307 8.50 -0.49 -23.39
C LYS A 307 9.36 0.56 -22.69
N VAL A 308 8.74 1.59 -22.13
CA VAL A 308 9.41 2.68 -21.41
C VAL A 308 8.86 2.74 -19.99
N GLU A 309 9.73 2.54 -19.01
CA GLU A 309 9.41 2.58 -17.59
C GLU A 309 10.04 3.81 -16.95
N PHE A 310 9.21 4.69 -16.40
CA PHE A 310 9.63 5.83 -15.58
C PHE A 310 9.74 5.37 -14.14
N LYS A 311 10.91 5.57 -13.53
CA LYS A 311 11.26 4.99 -12.24
C LYS A 311 11.71 6.04 -11.24
N VAL A 312 11.21 5.94 -10.03
CA VAL A 312 11.60 6.75 -8.86
C VAL A 312 12.45 5.90 -7.93
N TYR A 313 13.56 6.46 -7.43
CA TYR A 313 14.33 5.79 -6.39
C TYR A 313 13.57 5.80 -5.06
N ASN A 314 13.39 4.60 -4.49
CA ASN A 314 12.72 4.43 -3.21
C ASN A 314 13.00 3.02 -2.68
N TYR A 315 13.35 2.86 -1.41
CA TYR A 315 13.75 1.59 -0.80
C TYR A 315 14.88 0.88 -1.55
N ALA A 316 15.93 1.63 -1.89
CA ALA A 316 17.08 1.16 -2.67
C ALA A 316 16.69 0.43 -3.98
N GLU A 317 15.56 0.79 -4.55
CA GLU A 317 15.05 0.30 -5.83
C GLU A 317 14.70 1.50 -6.73
N PHE A 318 14.89 1.35 -8.03
CA PHE A 318 14.25 2.21 -9.01
C PHE A 318 12.87 1.63 -9.36
N TYR A 319 11.87 2.01 -8.57
CA TYR A 319 10.50 1.54 -8.70
C TYR A 319 9.78 2.19 -9.89
N THR A 320 9.10 1.38 -10.69
CA THR A 320 8.36 1.87 -11.87
C THR A 320 7.06 2.55 -11.45
N VAL A 321 6.97 3.86 -11.66
CA VAL A 321 5.76 4.66 -11.35
C VAL A 321 4.86 4.89 -12.55
N ALA A 322 5.41 4.82 -13.78
CA ALA A 322 4.62 4.88 -15.02
C ALA A 322 5.21 3.98 -16.09
N ARG A 323 4.34 3.36 -16.89
CA ARG A 323 4.71 2.53 -18.04
C ARG A 323 4.08 3.10 -19.30
N LYS A 324 4.90 3.28 -20.33
CA LYS A 324 4.51 3.82 -21.62
C LYS A 324 5.06 2.92 -22.74
N GLN A 325 4.61 3.19 -23.94
CA GLN A 325 5.20 2.64 -25.18
C GLN A 325 5.52 3.78 -26.12
N THR A 326 6.55 3.57 -26.96
CA THR A 326 6.93 4.55 -27.97
C THR A 326 6.03 4.45 -29.20
N ASP A 327 5.77 5.63 -29.82
CA ASP A 327 5.13 5.75 -31.13
C ASP A 327 6.07 5.39 -32.31
N ALA A 328 5.62 5.62 -33.54
CA ALA A 328 6.37 5.35 -34.76
C ALA A 328 7.67 6.18 -34.89
N GLU A 329 7.70 7.35 -34.25
CA GLU A 329 8.89 8.22 -34.18
C GLU A 329 9.82 7.84 -33.01
N GLY A 330 9.54 6.75 -32.32
CA GLY A 330 10.27 6.28 -31.14
C GLY A 330 10.06 7.11 -29.90
N LYS A 331 8.99 7.92 -29.81
CA LYS A 331 8.76 8.87 -28.74
C LYS A 331 7.67 8.47 -27.78
N THR A 332 7.80 8.92 -26.55
CA THR A 332 6.73 8.90 -25.55
C THR A 332 6.81 10.15 -24.66
N PHE A 333 5.80 10.38 -23.84
CA PHE A 333 5.67 11.60 -23.03
C PHE A 333 5.13 11.28 -21.63
N LEU A 334 5.59 12.05 -20.63
CA LEU A 334 5.04 12.06 -19.27
C LEU A 334 5.15 13.47 -18.69
N SER A 335 4.13 13.89 -17.92
CA SER A 335 4.22 15.01 -16.98
C SER A 335 4.59 14.50 -15.59
N ALA A 336 5.51 15.15 -14.91
CA ALA A 336 5.94 14.76 -13.57
C ALA A 336 6.36 15.98 -12.73
N GLY A 337 6.52 15.81 -11.42
CA GLY A 337 7.11 16.81 -10.54
C GLY A 337 8.53 17.19 -11.00
N LYS A 338 8.94 18.42 -10.70
CA LYS A 338 10.25 18.97 -11.16
C LYS A 338 11.43 18.36 -10.41
N GLY A 339 11.78 17.15 -10.78
CA GLY A 339 12.90 16.36 -10.23
C GLY A 339 13.33 15.29 -11.21
N ASP A 340 14.12 14.33 -10.75
CA ASP A 340 14.76 13.32 -11.57
C ASP A 340 13.99 11.98 -11.52
N MET A 341 13.85 11.35 -12.69
CA MET A 341 13.48 9.94 -12.83
C MET A 341 14.53 9.17 -13.62
N LEU A 342 14.80 7.94 -13.23
CA LEU A 342 15.45 6.98 -14.11
C LEU A 342 14.42 6.48 -15.12
N VAL A 343 14.73 6.62 -16.41
CA VAL A 343 13.93 6.03 -17.48
C VAL A 343 14.63 4.79 -17.99
N TRP A 344 13.94 3.66 -17.96
CA TRP A 344 14.39 2.37 -18.45
C TRP A 344 13.59 1.98 -19.69
N ALA A 345 14.26 1.72 -20.78
CA ALA A 345 13.62 1.28 -22.02
C ALA A 345 14.09 -0.10 -22.42
N SER A 346 13.18 -0.91 -22.95
CA SER A 346 13.51 -2.26 -23.43
C SER A 346 12.67 -2.66 -24.63
N LYS A 347 13.28 -3.46 -25.51
CA LYS A 347 12.63 -4.14 -26.64
C LYS A 347 13.50 -5.28 -27.16
N GLU A 348 12.88 -6.44 -27.39
CA GLU A 348 13.51 -7.60 -28.04
C GLU A 348 14.86 -7.99 -27.41
N GLY A 349 14.89 -8.06 -26.07
CA GLY A 349 16.06 -8.44 -25.30
C GLY A 349 17.16 -7.39 -25.21
N LYS A 350 16.97 -6.19 -25.79
CA LYS A 350 17.85 -5.04 -25.63
C LYS A 350 17.26 -4.07 -24.66
N PHE A 351 18.10 -3.35 -23.94
CA PHE A 351 17.68 -2.29 -23.02
C PHE A 351 18.64 -1.09 -23.05
N GLY A 352 18.16 -0.01 -22.48
CA GLY A 352 18.93 1.20 -22.23
C GLY A 352 18.25 2.03 -21.16
N TYR A 353 18.99 2.94 -20.54
CA TYR A 353 18.46 3.81 -19.49
C TYR A 353 19.17 5.14 -19.45
N GLY A 354 18.52 6.11 -18.80
CA GLY A 354 19.07 7.45 -18.57
C GLY A 354 18.23 8.21 -17.56
N ILE A 355 18.78 9.32 -17.04
CA ILE A 355 18.04 10.24 -16.18
C ILE A 355 17.29 11.25 -17.04
N VAL A 356 16.05 11.54 -16.66
CA VAL A 356 15.24 12.65 -17.16
C VAL A 356 14.99 13.60 -15.99
N SER A 357 15.46 14.84 -16.13
CA SER A 357 15.28 15.92 -15.13
C SER A 357 14.10 16.79 -15.56
N PHE A 358 12.90 16.50 -15.02
CA PHE A 358 11.68 17.22 -15.35
C PHE A 358 11.77 18.70 -14.95
N GLY A 359 11.43 19.57 -15.90
CA GLY A 359 11.58 21.03 -15.77
C GLY A 359 12.94 21.58 -16.22
N GLN A 360 13.87 20.71 -16.59
CA GLN A 360 15.14 21.05 -17.23
C GLN A 360 15.23 20.44 -18.62
N ASP A 361 14.87 19.17 -18.77
CA ASP A 361 14.88 18.45 -20.03
C ASP A 361 13.53 18.54 -20.75
N GLU A 362 13.53 18.96 -22.02
CA GLU A 362 12.34 18.88 -22.89
C GLU A 362 12.29 17.57 -23.66
N LEU A 363 13.44 17.03 -24.05
CA LEU A 363 13.62 15.79 -24.79
C LEU A 363 14.89 15.09 -24.36
N VAL A 364 14.77 13.81 -23.97
CA VAL A 364 15.91 12.93 -23.68
C VAL A 364 15.93 11.76 -24.67
N GLU A 365 17.07 11.49 -25.30
CA GLU A 365 17.25 10.31 -26.16
C GLU A 365 17.92 9.17 -25.37
N ILE A 366 17.33 7.98 -25.38
CA ILE A 366 17.86 6.76 -24.77
C ILE A 366 18.12 5.73 -25.85
N LYS A 367 19.31 5.14 -25.82
CA LYS A 367 19.77 4.16 -26.79
C LYS A 367 19.64 2.75 -26.26
N LEU A 368 19.00 1.85 -27.02
CA LEU A 368 18.95 0.41 -26.73
C LEU A 368 20.24 -0.25 -27.22
N ASP A 369 21.33 -0.06 -26.49
CA ASP A 369 22.66 -0.56 -26.85
C ASP A 369 23.21 -1.61 -25.87
N LYS A 370 22.45 -1.96 -24.85
CA LYS A 370 22.79 -2.96 -23.83
C LYS A 370 21.95 -4.21 -23.98
N LYS A 371 22.48 -5.33 -23.54
CA LYS A 371 21.78 -6.62 -23.45
C LYS A 371 22.08 -7.30 -22.12
N PRO A 372 21.22 -8.24 -21.67
CA PRO A 372 21.54 -9.08 -20.53
C PRO A 372 22.91 -9.74 -20.67
N GLY A 373 23.74 -9.70 -19.63
CA GLY A 373 25.12 -10.19 -19.62
C GLY A 373 26.21 -9.12 -19.76
N ASP A 374 25.85 -7.91 -20.13
CA ASP A 374 26.80 -6.79 -20.15
C ASP A 374 27.10 -6.28 -18.72
N ALA A 375 28.14 -6.83 -18.09
CA ALA A 375 28.55 -6.45 -16.75
C ALA A 375 29.17 -5.03 -16.76
N HIS A 376 28.65 -4.13 -15.93
CA HIS A 376 29.15 -2.76 -15.79
C HIS A 376 28.61 -2.13 -14.50
N THR A 377 29.21 -1.00 -14.13
CA THR A 377 28.83 -0.23 -12.94
C THR A 377 28.44 1.18 -13.36
N VAL A 378 27.38 1.74 -12.76
CA VAL A 378 26.92 3.11 -13.00
C VAL A 378 26.64 3.83 -11.71
N GLN A 379 27.09 5.06 -11.59
CA GLN A 379 26.77 5.96 -10.47
C GLN A 379 25.78 7.01 -10.93
N LEU A 380 24.72 7.22 -10.16
CA LEU A 380 23.66 8.16 -10.42
C LEU A 380 23.44 9.05 -9.20
N ASP A 381 23.31 10.34 -9.45
CA ASP A 381 22.84 11.31 -8.47
C ASP A 381 21.40 11.64 -8.85
N VAL A 382 20.46 11.48 -7.93
CA VAL A 382 19.02 11.67 -8.16
C VAL A 382 18.53 12.80 -7.28
N ILE A 383 17.93 13.80 -7.88
CA ILE A 383 17.46 15.02 -7.21
C ILE A 383 15.92 15.00 -7.19
N PRO A 384 15.28 14.97 -6.01
CA PRO A 384 13.83 15.05 -5.89
C PRO A 384 13.34 16.48 -6.12
N PRO A 385 12.02 16.70 -6.38
CA PRO A 385 11.45 18.04 -6.42
C PRO A 385 11.68 18.81 -5.12
N ALA A 386 11.85 20.14 -5.26
CA ALA A 386 11.91 21.06 -4.13
C ALA A 386 10.51 21.17 -3.47
N GLU A 387 10.48 21.49 -2.18
CA GLU A 387 9.25 21.78 -1.47
C GLU A 387 8.64 23.13 -1.93
N GLY A 388 7.34 23.15 -2.16
CA GLY A 388 6.63 24.36 -2.58
C GLY A 388 5.13 24.15 -2.54
N PHE A 389 4.47 24.53 -1.44
CA PHE A 389 3.04 24.36 -1.26
C PHE A 389 2.40 25.59 -0.61
N ASN A 390 1.09 25.73 -0.84
CA ASN A 390 0.24 26.69 -0.16
C ASN A 390 -0.70 25.95 0.79
N MET A 391 -0.78 26.41 2.03
CA MET A 391 -1.73 25.90 3.01
C MET A 391 -3.01 26.72 2.94
N PRO A 392 -4.21 26.07 2.97
CA PRO A 392 -5.45 26.78 3.21
C PRO A 392 -5.43 27.51 4.56
N GLU A 393 -6.07 28.66 4.64
CA GLU A 393 -6.25 29.36 5.90
C GLU A 393 -7.22 28.62 6.81
N VAL A 394 -6.85 28.44 8.06
CA VAL A 394 -7.69 27.83 9.11
C VAL A 394 -7.74 28.79 10.28
N THR A 395 -8.96 29.18 10.70
CA THR A 395 -9.11 30.03 11.87
C THR A 395 -8.88 29.24 13.17
N PRO A 396 -8.48 29.93 14.26
CA PRO A 396 -8.34 29.28 15.57
C PRO A 396 -9.63 28.56 16.03
N GLU A 397 -10.80 29.12 15.71
CA GLU A 397 -12.12 28.55 16.04
C GLU A 397 -12.38 27.25 15.26
N GLN A 398 -12.07 27.23 13.94
CA GLN A 398 -12.17 26.04 13.12
C GLN A 398 -11.23 24.93 13.64
N ARG A 399 -10.00 25.26 13.98
CA ARG A 399 -9.06 24.31 14.58
C ARG A 399 -9.54 23.78 15.94
N ALA A 400 -10.02 24.65 16.80
CA ALA A 400 -10.55 24.25 18.10
C ALA A 400 -11.76 23.31 17.98
N GLU A 401 -12.69 23.59 17.05
CA GLU A 401 -13.84 22.72 16.80
C GLU A 401 -13.41 21.36 16.23
N ASN A 402 -12.46 21.33 15.30
CA ASN A 402 -11.92 20.08 14.77
C ASN A 402 -11.28 19.23 15.88
N ASN A 403 -10.48 19.85 16.75
CA ASN A 403 -9.85 19.14 17.87
C ASN A 403 -10.89 18.62 18.88
N ARG A 404 -11.96 19.39 19.12
CA ARG A 404 -13.07 18.95 19.97
C ARG A 404 -13.77 17.73 19.36
N ARG A 405 -13.99 17.72 18.06
CA ARG A 405 -14.58 16.59 17.34
C ARG A 405 -13.69 15.36 17.42
N PHE A 406 -12.39 15.50 17.20
CA PHE A 406 -11.43 14.40 17.34
C PHE A 406 -11.53 13.70 18.69
N ALA A 407 -11.60 14.46 19.79
CA ALA A 407 -11.72 13.89 21.14
C ALA A 407 -13.01 13.06 21.32
N ILE A 408 -14.12 13.50 20.73
CA ILE A 408 -15.39 12.75 20.75
C ILE A 408 -15.28 11.49 19.89
N GLU A 409 -14.74 11.60 18.69
CA GLU A 409 -14.57 10.51 17.71
C GLU A 409 -13.65 9.43 18.26
N ASP A 410 -12.54 9.82 18.87
CA ASP A 410 -11.64 8.92 19.61
C ASP A 410 -12.36 8.19 20.73
N SER A 411 -13.21 8.89 21.50
CA SER A 411 -14.01 8.27 22.56
C SER A 411 -14.99 7.22 22.00
N ILE A 412 -15.65 7.51 20.87
CA ILE A 412 -16.56 6.58 20.20
C ILE A 412 -15.80 5.34 19.75
N ARG A 413 -14.66 5.50 19.05
CA ARG A 413 -13.83 4.39 18.57
C ARG A 413 -13.26 3.58 19.74
N ASN A 414 -12.76 4.23 20.78
CA ASN A 414 -12.20 3.57 21.96
C ASN A 414 -13.26 2.77 22.73
N ALA A 415 -14.50 3.26 22.79
CA ALA A 415 -15.62 2.50 23.38
C ALA A 415 -15.89 1.21 22.61
N TYR A 416 -15.79 1.24 21.28
CA TYR A 416 -15.88 0.02 20.44
C TYR A 416 -14.67 -0.90 20.65
N VAL A 417 -13.45 -0.37 20.62
CA VAL A 417 -12.22 -1.14 20.85
C VAL A 417 -12.19 -1.80 22.23
N ALA A 418 -12.81 -1.17 23.25
CA ALA A 418 -12.95 -1.74 24.59
C ALA A 418 -13.80 -3.04 24.62
N THR A 419 -14.56 -3.34 23.57
CA THR A 419 -15.28 -4.62 23.43
C THR A 419 -14.40 -5.77 22.96
N PHE A 420 -13.17 -5.50 22.50
CA PHE A 420 -12.24 -6.52 22.02
C PHE A 420 -11.67 -7.34 23.18
N MET A 421 -11.15 -8.52 22.85
CA MET A 421 -10.52 -9.35 23.86
C MET A 421 -9.19 -8.75 24.34
N THR A 422 -9.06 -8.69 25.68
CA THR A 422 -7.80 -8.36 26.34
C THR A 422 -6.95 -9.62 26.56
N ASP A 423 -5.67 -9.49 26.89
CA ASP A 423 -4.81 -10.62 27.27
C ASP A 423 -5.46 -11.44 28.40
N ALA A 424 -6.00 -10.78 29.43
CA ALA A 424 -6.65 -11.44 30.57
C ALA A 424 -7.89 -12.26 30.15
N SER A 425 -8.81 -11.66 29.39
CA SER A 425 -10.01 -12.37 28.91
C SER A 425 -9.69 -13.49 27.92
N ALA A 426 -8.66 -13.33 27.11
CA ALA A 426 -8.20 -14.35 26.19
C ALA A 426 -7.58 -15.56 26.92
N ARG A 427 -6.79 -15.31 28.00
CA ARG A 427 -6.26 -16.38 28.86
C ARG A 427 -7.37 -17.11 29.62
N GLU A 428 -8.38 -16.41 30.11
CA GLU A 428 -9.55 -17.03 30.75
C GLU A 428 -10.29 -17.96 29.77
N PHE A 429 -10.49 -17.50 28.51
CA PHE A 429 -11.04 -18.33 27.44
C PHE A 429 -10.18 -19.57 27.19
N ALA A 430 -8.85 -19.41 27.07
CA ALA A 430 -7.93 -20.51 26.84
C ALA A 430 -7.99 -21.57 27.96
N LYS A 431 -8.01 -21.15 29.23
CA LYS A 431 -8.20 -22.03 30.40
C LYS A 431 -9.49 -22.83 30.33
N LYS A 432 -10.60 -22.14 30.03
CA LYS A 432 -11.94 -22.75 29.90
C LYS A 432 -11.95 -23.90 28.90
N TYR A 433 -11.25 -23.76 27.77
CA TYR A 433 -11.22 -24.75 26.71
C TYR A 433 -9.97 -25.65 26.73
N LYS A 434 -9.12 -25.53 27.76
CA LYS A 434 -7.85 -26.27 27.93
C LYS A 434 -6.96 -26.11 26.68
N LEU A 435 -6.72 -24.87 26.28
CA LEU A 435 -5.84 -24.47 25.17
C LEU A 435 -4.53 -23.90 25.73
N ASP A 436 -3.51 -23.74 24.87
CA ASP A 436 -2.29 -23.02 25.20
C ASP A 436 -2.61 -21.55 25.47
N GLU A 437 -2.39 -21.10 26.72
CA GLU A 437 -2.77 -19.76 27.17
C GLU A 437 -1.98 -18.66 26.46
N ASP A 438 -0.67 -18.83 26.28
CA ASP A 438 0.19 -17.82 25.69
C ASP A 438 -0.06 -17.67 24.19
N ALA A 439 -0.18 -18.77 23.47
CA ALA A 439 -0.46 -18.77 22.05
C ALA A 439 -1.85 -18.17 21.75
N VAL A 440 -2.87 -18.62 22.50
CA VAL A 440 -4.26 -18.17 22.30
C VAL A 440 -4.44 -16.72 22.69
N ALA A 441 -3.80 -16.24 23.75
CA ALA A 441 -3.83 -14.82 24.14
C ALA A 441 -3.31 -13.94 23.01
N LYS A 442 -2.14 -14.26 22.42
CA LYS A 442 -1.58 -13.52 21.29
C LYS A 442 -2.52 -13.51 20.08
N ILE A 443 -3.08 -14.66 19.71
CA ILE A 443 -4.01 -14.81 18.58
C ILE A 443 -5.27 -13.97 18.78
N LEU A 444 -5.91 -14.08 19.94
CA LEU A 444 -7.19 -13.41 20.22
C LEU A 444 -7.04 -11.90 20.33
N VAL A 445 -5.96 -11.41 20.93
CA VAL A 445 -5.67 -9.98 20.95
C VAL A 445 -5.40 -9.45 19.52
N ALA A 446 -4.63 -10.20 18.72
CA ALA A 446 -4.33 -9.82 17.34
C ALA A 446 -5.58 -9.84 16.43
N SER A 447 -6.57 -10.71 16.72
CA SER A 447 -7.81 -10.82 15.94
C SER A 447 -8.76 -9.62 16.08
N ARG A 448 -8.56 -8.77 17.09
CA ARG A 448 -9.34 -7.55 17.34
C ARG A 448 -10.85 -7.81 17.25
N GLY A 449 -11.61 -7.06 16.45
CA GLY A 449 -13.05 -7.23 16.28
C GLY A 449 -13.50 -8.55 15.63
N ASN A 450 -12.57 -9.40 15.15
CA ASN A 450 -12.88 -10.73 14.61
C ASN A 450 -12.77 -11.85 15.69
N HIS A 451 -12.59 -11.48 16.95
CA HIS A 451 -12.39 -12.44 18.04
C HIS A 451 -13.53 -13.46 18.18
N ASP A 452 -14.75 -13.10 17.85
CA ASP A 452 -15.92 -14.01 17.88
C ASP A 452 -15.75 -15.19 16.92
N VAL A 453 -15.23 -14.95 15.71
CA VAL A 453 -14.95 -16.00 14.73
C VAL A 453 -13.85 -16.92 15.25
N ILE A 454 -12.76 -16.35 15.76
CA ILE A 454 -11.63 -17.14 16.26
C ILE A 454 -12.01 -17.95 17.51
N THR A 455 -12.71 -17.36 18.47
CA THR A 455 -13.20 -18.09 19.66
C THR A 455 -14.18 -19.19 19.30
N ASN A 456 -15.11 -18.94 18.36
CA ASN A 456 -16.05 -19.95 17.85
C ASN A 456 -15.29 -21.13 17.20
N PHE A 457 -14.25 -20.86 16.42
CA PHE A 457 -13.40 -21.90 15.84
C PHE A 457 -12.66 -22.69 16.91
N LEU A 458 -11.94 -22.02 17.81
CA LEU A 458 -11.17 -22.67 18.87
C LEU A 458 -12.04 -23.51 19.82
N ALA A 459 -13.25 -23.04 20.14
CA ALA A 459 -14.20 -23.78 21.00
C ALA A 459 -14.72 -25.08 20.38
N ARG A 460 -14.59 -25.27 19.06
CA ARG A 460 -14.99 -26.51 18.34
C ARG A 460 -13.91 -27.59 18.40
N LEU A 461 -12.67 -27.26 18.73
CA LEU A 461 -11.55 -28.20 18.77
C LEU A 461 -11.64 -29.08 20.02
N ARG A 462 -11.77 -30.43 19.87
CA ARG A 462 -12.05 -31.33 20.95
C ARG A 462 -10.86 -32.13 21.45
N SER A 463 -10.04 -32.68 20.55
CA SER A 463 -8.85 -33.45 20.88
C SER A 463 -7.63 -32.56 21.03
N ASP A 464 -6.64 -33.00 21.82
CA ASP A 464 -5.39 -32.28 21.98
C ASP A 464 -4.66 -32.07 20.62
N LYS A 465 -4.76 -33.06 19.73
CA LYS A 465 -4.26 -32.97 18.36
C LYS A 465 -4.95 -31.88 17.54
N SER A 466 -6.30 -31.79 17.59
CA SER A 466 -7.04 -30.75 16.88
C SER A 466 -6.77 -29.37 17.47
N LYS A 467 -6.63 -29.25 18.80
CA LYS A 467 -6.28 -27.98 19.46
C LYS A 467 -4.90 -27.50 19.05
N ALA A 468 -3.88 -28.34 19.11
CA ALA A 468 -2.53 -28.00 18.67
C ALA A 468 -2.50 -27.62 17.18
N GLY A 469 -3.23 -28.37 16.33
CA GLY A 469 -3.31 -28.09 14.90
C GLY A 469 -4.03 -26.80 14.54
N GLY A 470 -5.11 -26.45 15.24
CA GLY A 470 -5.85 -25.23 15.03
C GLY A 470 -5.07 -23.98 15.49
N ILE A 471 -4.37 -24.10 16.64
CA ILE A 471 -3.50 -23.01 17.11
C ILE A 471 -2.32 -22.80 16.13
N ASP A 472 -1.65 -23.88 15.70
CA ASP A 472 -0.58 -23.80 14.71
C ASP A 472 -1.03 -23.15 13.39
N MET A 473 -2.23 -23.47 12.91
CA MET A 473 -2.80 -22.86 11.71
C MET A 473 -3.00 -21.34 11.89
N LEU A 474 -3.59 -20.93 13.02
CA LEU A 474 -3.83 -19.51 13.32
C LEU A 474 -2.53 -18.71 13.52
N GLN A 475 -1.45 -19.34 13.95
CA GLN A 475 -0.13 -18.70 14.08
C GLN A 475 0.59 -18.53 12.75
N ARG A 476 0.14 -19.18 11.66
CA ARG A 476 0.77 -19.13 10.34
C ARG A 476 0.13 -18.14 9.37
N ILE A 477 -1.08 -17.70 9.66
CA ILE A 477 -1.73 -16.63 8.91
C ILE A 477 -1.35 -15.28 9.48
N SER A 478 -1.45 -14.22 8.67
CA SER A 478 -1.05 -12.88 9.09
C SER A 478 -1.99 -12.32 10.17
N ALA A 479 -1.55 -11.27 10.87
CA ALA A 479 -2.40 -10.54 11.79
C ALA A 479 -3.64 -9.94 11.08
N LYS A 480 -3.51 -9.55 9.81
CA LYS A 480 -4.63 -9.06 9.01
C LYS A 480 -5.62 -10.20 8.69
N ASP A 481 -5.13 -11.39 8.37
CA ASP A 481 -5.98 -12.56 8.19
C ASP A 481 -6.77 -12.91 9.45
N LEU A 482 -6.15 -12.86 10.63
CA LEU A 482 -6.86 -13.06 11.90
C LEU A 482 -8.03 -12.08 12.08
N ARG A 483 -7.93 -10.89 11.52
CA ARG A 483 -8.92 -9.81 11.65
C ARG A 483 -10.11 -9.94 10.69
N ASP A 484 -9.99 -10.69 9.60
CA ASP A 484 -11.04 -10.79 8.57
C ASP A 484 -11.35 -12.19 8.06
N VAL A 485 -10.61 -13.23 8.49
CA VAL A 485 -10.90 -14.62 8.11
C VAL A 485 -12.29 -15.05 8.58
N SER A 486 -12.99 -15.80 7.72
CA SER A 486 -14.29 -16.40 8.08
C SER A 486 -14.15 -17.74 8.82
N LEU A 487 -15.17 -18.08 9.60
CA LEU A 487 -15.24 -19.40 10.27
C LEU A 487 -15.20 -20.56 9.27
N GLU A 488 -15.83 -20.38 8.10
CA GLU A 488 -15.89 -21.38 7.04
C GLU A 488 -14.49 -21.73 6.53
N VAL A 489 -13.64 -20.73 6.28
CA VAL A 489 -12.24 -20.93 5.89
C VAL A 489 -11.49 -21.75 6.92
N LEU A 490 -11.59 -21.38 8.21
CA LEU A 490 -10.89 -22.09 9.29
C LEU A 490 -11.33 -23.54 9.40
N ILE A 491 -12.62 -23.81 9.27
CA ILE A 491 -13.18 -25.16 9.29
C ILE A 491 -12.72 -25.97 8.07
N ASP A 492 -12.78 -25.40 6.88
CA ASP A 492 -12.38 -26.05 5.64
C ASP A 492 -10.92 -26.53 5.69
N HIS A 493 -10.03 -25.68 6.16
CA HIS A 493 -8.60 -26.01 6.25
C HIS A 493 -8.24 -26.98 7.39
N MET A 494 -9.08 -27.12 8.42
CA MET A 494 -8.91 -28.07 9.50
C MET A 494 -9.51 -29.45 9.22
N GLN A 495 -10.59 -29.55 8.44
CA GLN A 495 -11.32 -30.81 8.21
C GLN A 495 -10.75 -31.65 7.06
N SER A 496 -9.65 -31.28 6.49
CA SER A 496 -9.05 -31.97 5.37
C SER A 496 -8.67 -33.42 5.71
N HIS A 497 -9.37 -34.38 5.11
CA HIS A 497 -9.23 -35.81 5.39
C HIS A 497 -8.10 -36.52 4.60
N VAL A 498 -7.49 -35.83 3.66
CA VAL A 498 -6.57 -36.39 2.67
C VAL A 498 -5.13 -36.56 3.20
N TYR A 499 -4.82 -36.08 4.41
CA TYR A 499 -3.45 -35.92 4.86
C TYR A 499 -3.10 -36.72 6.12
N LYS A 500 -1.87 -37.21 6.11
CA LYS A 500 -1.22 -37.70 7.33
C LYS A 500 -0.39 -36.53 7.91
N GLU A 501 -0.67 -36.13 9.16
CA GLU A 501 0.11 -35.08 9.85
C GLU A 501 1.60 -35.37 10.02
N SER A 502 2.02 -36.62 9.76
CA SER A 502 3.40 -37.06 9.75
C SER A 502 4.14 -36.72 8.45
N MET A 503 3.48 -36.12 7.46
CA MET A 503 4.15 -35.68 6.22
C MET A 503 5.02 -34.48 6.52
N ASP A 504 6.24 -34.49 5.99
CA ASP A 504 7.11 -33.33 5.98
C ASP A 504 6.38 -32.14 5.33
N TYR A 505 6.61 -30.95 5.82
CA TYR A 505 5.97 -29.72 5.35
C TYR A 505 4.44 -29.63 5.49
N PHE A 506 3.78 -30.64 6.14
CA PHE A 506 2.32 -30.68 6.26
C PHE A 506 1.72 -29.39 6.83
N ARG A 507 2.27 -28.90 7.94
CA ARG A 507 1.72 -27.73 8.65
C ARG A 507 1.86 -26.45 7.82
N GLN A 508 3.01 -26.27 7.19
CA GLN A 508 3.35 -25.04 6.51
C GLN A 508 2.83 -24.99 5.07
N TYR A 509 2.88 -26.11 4.36
CA TYR A 509 2.64 -26.12 2.91
C TYR A 509 1.50 -27.03 2.44
N ILE A 510 0.70 -27.55 3.38
CA ILE A 510 -0.54 -28.26 3.10
C ILE A 510 -1.71 -27.68 3.90
N ARG A 511 -1.59 -27.61 5.24
CA ARG A 511 -2.66 -27.12 6.13
C ARG A 511 -2.83 -25.61 6.04
N ASN A 512 -1.73 -24.86 5.94
CA ASN A 512 -1.77 -23.41 5.90
C ASN A 512 -2.72 -22.90 4.77
N PRO A 513 -3.75 -22.11 5.10
CA PRO A 513 -4.65 -21.54 4.10
C PRO A 513 -3.97 -20.52 3.19
N ARG A 514 -2.97 -19.77 3.69
CA ARG A 514 -2.28 -18.70 2.97
C ARG A 514 -1.34 -19.25 1.89
N VAL A 515 -1.51 -18.79 0.65
CA VAL A 515 -0.62 -19.09 -0.47
C VAL A 515 0.27 -17.90 -0.78
N ALA A 516 -0.33 -16.73 -1.03
CA ALA A 516 0.37 -15.48 -1.34
C ALA A 516 -0.35 -14.28 -0.67
N ASN A 517 -0.95 -13.38 -1.44
CA ASN A 517 -1.63 -12.18 -0.98
C ASN A 517 -3.14 -12.17 -1.25
N GLU A 518 -3.74 -13.34 -1.56
CA GLU A 518 -5.17 -13.49 -1.81
C GLU A 518 -6.01 -13.31 -0.54
N MET A 519 -7.28 -12.96 -0.69
CA MET A 519 -8.27 -13.14 0.38
C MET A 519 -8.42 -14.63 0.66
N LEU A 520 -8.35 -15.03 1.93
CA LEU A 520 -8.52 -16.43 2.31
C LEU A 520 -9.95 -16.91 2.00
N THR A 521 -10.04 -18.02 1.25
CA THR A 521 -11.31 -18.65 0.85
C THR A 521 -11.31 -20.13 1.16
N PRO A 522 -12.50 -20.75 1.39
CA PRO A 522 -12.60 -22.19 1.55
C PRO A 522 -12.46 -22.85 0.18
N TYR A 523 -11.36 -23.53 -0.09
CA TYR A 523 -11.11 -24.18 -1.38
C TYR A 523 -10.88 -25.70 -1.28
N LYS A 524 -10.55 -26.24 -0.09
CA LYS A 524 -10.21 -27.66 0.04
C LYS A 524 -11.39 -28.57 -0.19
N ALA A 525 -12.48 -28.35 0.52
CA ALA A 525 -13.72 -29.11 0.29
C ALA A 525 -14.29 -28.90 -1.13
N PHE A 526 -14.08 -27.72 -1.69
CA PHE A 526 -14.46 -27.44 -3.06
C PHE A 526 -13.70 -28.35 -4.05
N PHE A 527 -12.38 -28.40 -4.01
CA PHE A 527 -11.57 -29.24 -4.88
C PHE A 527 -11.76 -30.74 -4.60
N GLU A 528 -12.00 -31.12 -3.35
CA GLU A 528 -12.31 -32.50 -3.02
C GLU A 528 -13.54 -33.02 -3.78
N LYS A 529 -14.54 -32.14 -4.00
CA LYS A 529 -15.74 -32.48 -4.76
C LYS A 529 -15.59 -32.27 -6.26
N ALA A 530 -14.88 -31.23 -6.67
CA ALA A 530 -14.81 -30.78 -8.06
C ALA A 530 -13.87 -31.63 -8.93
N ILE A 531 -12.80 -32.17 -8.33
CA ILE A 531 -11.83 -33.00 -9.07
C ILE A 531 -12.33 -34.46 -9.13
N PRO A 532 -12.43 -35.07 -10.35
CA PRO A 532 -12.77 -36.49 -10.49
C PRO A 532 -11.77 -37.39 -9.75
N GLU A 533 -12.23 -38.50 -9.18
CA GLU A 533 -11.36 -39.38 -8.36
C GLU A 533 -10.17 -39.95 -9.15
N ALA A 534 -10.37 -40.30 -10.42
CA ALA A 534 -9.28 -40.77 -11.29
C ALA A 534 -8.18 -39.73 -11.49
N ASP A 535 -8.57 -38.45 -11.59
CA ASP A 535 -7.61 -37.33 -11.74
C ASP A 535 -6.88 -37.08 -10.41
N LYS A 536 -7.57 -37.15 -9.26
CA LYS A 536 -6.93 -37.05 -7.94
C LYS A 536 -5.82 -38.06 -7.74
N GLU A 537 -6.09 -39.34 -8.07
CA GLU A 537 -5.10 -40.39 -7.96
C GLU A 537 -3.93 -40.19 -8.94
N ALA A 538 -4.23 -39.76 -10.17
CA ALA A 538 -3.22 -39.45 -11.16
C ALA A 538 -2.31 -38.28 -10.73
N PHE A 539 -2.89 -37.21 -10.19
CA PHE A 539 -2.13 -36.03 -9.73
C PHE A 539 -1.31 -36.30 -8.47
N LYS A 540 -1.83 -37.12 -7.53
CA LYS A 540 -1.06 -37.55 -6.36
C LYS A 540 0.12 -38.43 -6.71
N ALA A 541 -0.04 -39.29 -7.72
CA ALA A 541 1.03 -40.18 -8.18
C ALA A 541 2.12 -39.44 -8.96
N ASP A 542 1.72 -38.38 -9.67
CA ASP A 542 2.60 -37.60 -10.53
C ASP A 542 2.09 -36.16 -10.63
N TRP A 543 2.71 -35.25 -9.91
CA TRP A 543 2.34 -33.82 -9.89
C TRP A 543 2.50 -33.12 -11.26
N MET A 544 3.35 -33.65 -12.17
CA MET A 544 3.47 -33.12 -13.52
C MET A 544 2.14 -33.21 -14.30
N LYS A 545 1.33 -34.22 -13.98
CA LYS A 545 -0.01 -34.32 -14.57
C LYS A 545 -0.94 -33.21 -14.08
N LEU A 546 -0.77 -32.75 -12.84
CA LEU A 546 -1.52 -31.58 -12.35
C LEU A 546 -1.05 -30.31 -13.05
N ALA A 547 0.27 -30.12 -13.22
CA ALA A 547 0.82 -28.97 -13.94
C ALA A 547 0.34 -28.96 -15.42
N ALA A 548 0.42 -30.09 -16.10
CA ALA A 548 -0.09 -30.23 -17.45
C ALA A 548 -1.60 -29.96 -17.53
N TRP A 549 -2.38 -30.50 -16.59
CA TRP A 549 -3.81 -30.23 -16.54
C TRP A 549 -4.12 -28.73 -16.37
N VAL A 550 -3.39 -28.02 -15.50
CA VAL A 550 -3.56 -26.58 -15.31
C VAL A 550 -3.21 -25.83 -16.59
N SER A 551 -2.08 -26.17 -17.24
CA SER A 551 -1.69 -25.58 -18.53
C SER A 551 -2.73 -25.78 -19.63
N GLU A 552 -3.33 -26.98 -19.71
CA GLU A 552 -4.33 -27.34 -20.74
C GLU A 552 -5.73 -26.76 -20.46
N ASN A 553 -6.11 -26.57 -19.18
CA ASN A 553 -7.50 -26.26 -18.80
C ASN A 553 -7.70 -24.83 -18.28
N ILE A 554 -6.63 -24.08 -17.99
CA ILE A 554 -6.70 -22.69 -17.53
C ILE A 554 -6.02 -21.81 -18.58
N GLN A 555 -6.83 -21.04 -19.27
CA GLN A 555 -6.33 -20.02 -20.20
C GLN A 555 -5.67 -18.88 -19.40
N VAL A 556 -4.41 -18.61 -19.69
CA VAL A 556 -3.71 -17.48 -19.08
C VAL A 556 -3.96 -16.21 -19.90
N ASP A 557 -4.55 -15.19 -19.26
CA ASP A 557 -4.76 -13.86 -19.81
C ASP A 557 -4.28 -12.81 -18.83
N ALA A 558 -3.13 -12.21 -19.11
CA ALA A 558 -2.54 -11.17 -18.25
C ALA A 558 -3.42 -9.92 -18.10
N ASN A 559 -4.43 -9.74 -18.95
CA ASN A 559 -5.31 -8.57 -18.96
C ASN A 559 -6.68 -8.80 -18.32
N CYS A 560 -6.99 -10.04 -17.90
CA CYS A 560 -8.32 -10.34 -17.36
C CYS A 560 -8.54 -9.77 -15.95
N ASN A 561 -7.48 -9.52 -15.16
CA ASN A 561 -7.55 -9.19 -13.75
C ASN A 561 -6.47 -8.17 -13.33
N LEU A 562 -6.49 -6.98 -13.91
CA LEU A 562 -5.45 -5.96 -13.74
C LEU A 562 -5.55 -5.15 -12.42
N GLY A 563 -6.54 -5.44 -11.58
CA GLY A 563 -6.79 -4.70 -10.33
C GLY A 563 -5.80 -4.98 -9.20
N GLY A 564 -5.04 -6.08 -9.26
CA GLY A 564 -4.09 -6.49 -8.21
C GLY A 564 -4.73 -7.25 -7.02
N SER A 565 -6.03 -7.59 -7.09
CA SER A 565 -6.69 -8.50 -6.16
C SER A 565 -6.79 -9.88 -6.83
N PRO A 566 -6.13 -10.93 -6.30
CA PRO A 566 -6.14 -12.25 -6.94
C PRO A 566 -7.53 -12.86 -7.05
N ILE A 567 -7.78 -13.60 -8.12
CA ILE A 567 -8.99 -14.43 -8.29
C ILE A 567 -8.93 -15.59 -7.31
N SER A 568 -10.02 -15.89 -6.62
CA SER A 568 -10.07 -17.03 -5.72
C SER A 568 -9.81 -18.36 -6.47
N PRO A 569 -9.27 -19.39 -5.82
CA PRO A 569 -9.07 -20.70 -6.45
C PRO A 569 -10.37 -21.30 -7.05
N ALA A 570 -11.50 -21.14 -6.36
CA ALA A 570 -12.79 -21.55 -6.88
C ALA A 570 -13.26 -20.72 -8.07
N GLY A 571 -12.92 -19.42 -8.08
CA GLY A 571 -13.20 -18.51 -9.19
C GLY A 571 -12.43 -18.87 -10.44
N VAL A 572 -11.15 -19.18 -10.32
CA VAL A 572 -10.34 -19.68 -11.47
C VAL A 572 -10.91 -20.98 -12.04
N TRP A 573 -11.31 -21.92 -11.15
CA TRP A 573 -11.96 -23.15 -11.59
C TRP A 573 -13.24 -22.92 -12.39
N LYS A 574 -14.06 -21.96 -11.97
CA LYS A 574 -15.33 -21.62 -12.65
C LYS A 574 -15.08 -20.95 -14.00
N ALA A 575 -14.18 -19.97 -14.05
CA ALA A 575 -13.92 -19.19 -15.24
C ALA A 575 -13.06 -19.91 -16.28
N ARG A 576 -12.20 -20.83 -15.87
CA ARG A 576 -11.15 -21.45 -16.72
C ARG A 576 -10.20 -20.43 -17.35
N VAL A 577 -10.18 -19.22 -16.81
CA VAL A 577 -9.30 -18.11 -17.20
C VAL A 577 -8.69 -17.51 -15.94
N ALA A 578 -7.43 -17.15 -15.99
CA ALA A 578 -6.74 -16.48 -14.88
C ALA A 578 -5.60 -15.60 -15.40
N ASP A 579 -5.28 -14.55 -14.64
CA ASP A 579 -3.97 -13.92 -14.77
C ASP A 579 -2.86 -14.86 -14.24
N PRO A 580 -1.58 -14.63 -14.58
CA PRO A 580 -0.49 -15.53 -14.17
C PRO A 580 -0.41 -15.76 -12.66
N HIS A 581 -0.58 -14.72 -11.86
CA HIS A 581 -0.49 -14.81 -10.39
C HIS A 581 -1.66 -15.59 -9.79
N SER A 582 -2.87 -15.35 -10.27
CA SER A 582 -4.06 -16.13 -9.85
C SER A 582 -3.97 -17.59 -10.27
N ARG A 583 -3.38 -17.90 -11.45
CA ARG A 583 -3.09 -19.27 -11.86
C ARG A 583 -2.13 -19.96 -10.89
N ASP A 584 -1.10 -19.28 -10.46
CA ASP A 584 -0.08 -19.83 -9.55
C ASP A 584 -0.70 -20.13 -8.17
N ILE A 585 -1.52 -19.21 -7.65
CA ILE A 585 -2.30 -19.44 -6.40
C ILE A 585 -3.26 -20.62 -6.57
N PHE A 586 -3.95 -20.71 -7.70
CA PHE A 586 -4.85 -21.80 -8.03
C PHE A 586 -4.13 -23.16 -8.03
N PHE A 587 -2.98 -23.28 -8.73
CA PHE A 587 -2.19 -24.50 -8.75
C PHE A 587 -1.77 -24.93 -7.34
N VAL A 588 -1.23 -24.02 -6.54
CA VAL A 588 -0.81 -24.32 -5.15
C VAL A 588 -2.00 -24.75 -4.30
N SER A 589 -3.16 -24.12 -4.47
CA SER A 589 -4.38 -24.48 -3.74
C SER A 589 -4.89 -25.85 -4.12
N MET A 590 -4.90 -26.22 -5.42
CA MET A 590 -5.23 -27.57 -5.87
C MET A 590 -4.24 -28.61 -5.34
N ALA A 591 -2.93 -28.35 -5.45
CA ALA A 591 -1.88 -29.23 -4.96
C ALA A 591 -2.02 -29.50 -3.45
N ARG A 592 -2.22 -28.45 -2.65
CA ARG A 592 -2.45 -28.56 -1.19
C ARG A 592 -3.74 -29.32 -0.89
N SER A 593 -4.79 -29.18 -1.68
CA SER A 593 -6.05 -29.94 -1.52
C SER A 593 -5.87 -31.43 -1.81
N LEU A 594 -4.88 -31.81 -2.60
CA LEU A 594 -4.49 -33.20 -2.89
C LEU A 594 -3.41 -33.75 -1.94
N GLY A 595 -2.93 -32.94 -0.98
CA GLY A 595 -1.87 -33.34 -0.06
C GLY A 595 -0.46 -33.22 -0.62
N ILE A 596 -0.27 -32.44 -1.66
CA ILE A 596 1.02 -32.18 -2.29
C ILE A 596 1.59 -30.88 -1.70
N PRO A 597 2.71 -30.93 -0.94
CA PRO A 597 3.31 -29.74 -0.35
C PRO A 597 3.79 -28.77 -1.43
N SER A 598 3.28 -27.54 -1.38
CA SER A 598 3.54 -26.56 -2.43
C SER A 598 3.46 -25.13 -1.90
N ARG A 599 4.18 -24.21 -2.57
CA ARG A 599 4.20 -22.79 -2.24
C ARG A 599 4.45 -21.92 -3.47
N ILE A 600 4.18 -20.66 -3.35
CA ILE A 600 4.85 -19.61 -4.13
C ILE A 600 6.03 -19.16 -3.29
N ASP A 601 7.24 -19.20 -3.84
CA ASP A 601 8.46 -18.77 -3.15
C ASP A 601 8.45 -17.25 -2.97
N GLU A 602 8.61 -16.79 -1.75
CA GLU A 602 8.49 -15.36 -1.41
C GLU A 602 9.59 -14.51 -2.05
N VAL A 603 10.79 -15.08 -2.26
CA VAL A 603 11.94 -14.37 -2.84
C VAL A 603 11.82 -14.23 -4.35
N THR A 604 11.53 -15.32 -5.04
CA THR A 604 11.57 -15.40 -6.52
C THR A 604 10.22 -15.29 -7.17
N GLY A 605 9.12 -15.47 -6.42
CA GLY A 605 7.76 -15.56 -6.97
C GLY A 605 7.45 -16.85 -7.71
N LYS A 606 8.36 -17.84 -7.74
CA LYS A 606 8.16 -19.10 -8.44
C LYS A 606 7.24 -20.05 -7.67
N VAL A 607 6.45 -20.80 -8.40
CA VAL A 607 5.71 -21.94 -7.85
C VAL A 607 6.65 -23.08 -7.56
N GLN A 608 6.60 -23.65 -6.37
CA GLN A 608 7.50 -24.71 -5.91
C GLN A 608 6.74 -25.85 -5.27
N LEU A 609 7.24 -27.05 -5.50
CA LEU A 609 6.88 -28.28 -4.82
C LEU A 609 7.98 -28.69 -3.86
N LEU A 610 7.61 -29.21 -2.69
CA LEU A 610 8.53 -29.59 -1.64
C LEU A 610 8.41 -31.10 -1.38
N SER A 611 9.55 -31.80 -1.38
CA SER A 611 9.64 -33.23 -1.07
C SER A 611 10.86 -33.54 -0.21
N SER A 612 10.99 -34.78 0.24
CA SER A 612 12.21 -35.27 0.93
C SER A 612 13.46 -35.21 0.03
N GLU A 613 13.30 -35.18 -1.28
CA GLU A 613 14.40 -35.10 -2.25
C GLU A 613 14.84 -33.66 -2.52
N GLY A 614 14.04 -32.66 -2.11
CA GLY A 614 14.33 -31.24 -2.27
C GLY A 614 13.16 -30.41 -2.77
N ILE A 615 13.49 -29.22 -3.27
CA ILE A 615 12.54 -28.25 -3.84
C ILE A 615 12.63 -28.30 -5.36
N THR A 616 11.48 -28.38 -6.02
CA THR A 616 11.36 -28.39 -7.49
C THR A 616 10.51 -27.18 -7.93
N ASP A 617 11.05 -26.37 -8.83
CA ASP A 617 10.28 -25.30 -9.48
C ASP A 617 9.28 -25.90 -10.50
N VAL A 618 8.09 -25.33 -10.56
CA VAL A 618 7.05 -25.73 -11.52
C VAL A 618 7.11 -24.80 -12.73
N ASP A 619 7.35 -25.39 -13.87
CA ASP A 619 7.18 -24.73 -15.17
C ASP A 619 5.96 -25.33 -15.85
N PHE A 620 4.94 -24.50 -16.12
CA PHE A 620 3.69 -24.96 -16.74
C PHE A 620 3.80 -25.26 -18.22
N GLU A 621 4.90 -24.83 -18.86
CA GLU A 621 5.14 -25.04 -20.29
C GLU A 621 6.13 -26.18 -20.56
N ALA A 622 6.82 -26.66 -19.54
CA ALA A 622 7.79 -27.73 -19.67
C ALA A 622 7.12 -29.12 -19.61
N ALA A 623 7.53 -30.02 -20.53
CA ALA A 623 7.08 -31.39 -20.52
C ALA A 623 7.68 -32.24 -19.37
N ASP A 624 8.85 -31.84 -18.86
CA ASP A 624 9.63 -32.54 -17.84
C ASP A 624 10.06 -31.54 -16.75
N PRO A 625 10.31 -31.99 -15.48
CA PRO A 625 10.83 -31.14 -14.43
C PRO A 625 12.14 -30.48 -14.83
N VAL A 626 12.20 -29.15 -14.81
CA VAL A 626 13.43 -28.43 -15.11
C VAL A 626 14.20 -28.22 -13.80
N ALA A 627 15.40 -28.79 -13.70
CA ALA A 627 16.26 -28.51 -12.55
C ALA A 627 16.73 -27.06 -12.61
N THR A 628 16.44 -26.29 -11.56
CA THR A 628 16.90 -24.92 -11.45
C THR A 628 18.41 -24.89 -11.31
N LYS A 629 19.07 -24.29 -12.29
CA LYS A 629 20.50 -24.04 -12.24
C LYS A 629 20.78 -22.86 -11.36
N THR A 630 21.64 -23.02 -10.38
CA THR A 630 21.96 -21.97 -9.42
C THR A 630 23.46 -21.75 -9.30
N GLY A 631 23.83 -20.52 -8.98
CA GLY A 631 25.17 -20.15 -8.56
C GLY A 631 25.14 -19.44 -7.21
N LYS A 632 26.30 -19.26 -6.62
CA LYS A 632 26.45 -18.56 -5.36
C LYS A 632 26.76 -17.09 -5.61
N PHE A 633 25.97 -16.20 -5.03
CA PHE A 633 26.20 -14.76 -5.02
C PHE A 633 26.72 -14.27 -3.68
N MET A 634 27.78 -13.49 -3.70
CA MET A 634 28.39 -12.86 -2.53
C MET A 634 28.62 -11.37 -2.80
N ALA A 635 28.52 -10.52 -1.78
CA ALA A 635 28.98 -9.15 -1.86
C ALA A 635 30.00 -8.83 -0.78
N THR A 636 31.11 -8.22 -1.16
CA THR A 636 32.04 -7.60 -0.21
C THR A 636 31.52 -6.20 0.14
N TYR A 637 31.74 -5.79 1.37
CA TYR A 637 31.38 -4.47 1.85
C TYR A 637 32.44 -3.92 2.77
N LYS A 638 32.89 -2.72 2.52
CA LYS A 638 33.77 -1.97 3.41
C LYS A 638 32.91 -1.02 4.24
N PRO A 639 32.71 -1.28 5.55
CA PRO A 639 31.89 -0.44 6.38
C PRO A 639 32.30 1.04 6.36
N ILE A 640 31.32 1.91 6.19
CA ILE A 640 31.46 3.36 6.34
C ILE A 640 31.05 3.75 7.77
N LYS A 641 31.45 4.95 8.22
CA LYS A 641 31.22 5.39 9.61
C LYS A 641 29.73 5.41 9.98
N SER A 642 28.87 5.80 9.05
CA SER A 642 27.41 5.91 9.24
C SER A 642 26.67 4.60 9.08
N LEU A 643 27.29 3.56 8.47
CA LEU A 643 26.61 2.32 8.11
C LEU A 643 27.57 1.12 8.24
N ALA A 644 27.39 0.32 9.30
CA ALA A 644 28.22 -0.85 9.56
C ALA A 644 27.72 -2.11 8.84
N ASP A 645 26.40 -2.27 8.68
CA ASP A 645 25.75 -3.46 8.12
C ASP A 645 24.52 -3.06 7.30
N PRO A 646 24.65 -2.89 5.97
CA PRO A 646 23.55 -2.52 5.10
C PRO A 646 22.37 -3.50 5.18
N LYS A 647 21.15 -2.99 5.03
CA LYS A 647 19.91 -3.78 5.02
C LYS A 647 19.25 -3.74 3.66
N TYR A 648 18.67 -4.86 3.29
CA TYR A 648 17.83 -4.97 2.11
C TYR A 648 16.68 -3.94 2.18
N TYR A 649 16.24 -3.42 1.09
CA TYR A 649 15.33 -2.28 0.91
C TYR A 649 15.86 -0.94 1.44
N SER A 650 16.42 -0.89 2.65
CA SER A 650 16.90 0.39 3.18
C SER A 650 18.15 0.92 2.46
N HIS A 651 19.05 0.03 2.06
CA HIS A 651 20.38 0.41 1.56
C HIS A 651 20.76 -0.29 0.26
N PHE A 652 20.23 -1.48 0.00
CA PHE A 652 20.46 -2.20 -1.25
C PHE A 652 19.26 -3.07 -1.64
N SER A 653 19.19 -3.41 -2.92
CA SER A 653 18.26 -4.41 -3.47
C SER A 653 18.92 -5.15 -4.63
N ILE A 654 18.34 -6.29 -5.01
CA ILE A 654 18.80 -7.13 -6.11
C ILE A 654 17.63 -7.40 -7.02
N SER A 655 17.80 -7.15 -8.31
CA SER A 655 16.81 -7.47 -9.33
C SER A 655 17.40 -8.44 -10.35
N LYS A 656 16.61 -9.43 -10.78
CA LYS A 656 16.93 -10.25 -11.95
C LYS A 656 16.64 -9.45 -13.21
N LEU A 657 17.59 -9.43 -14.13
CA LEU A 657 17.40 -8.88 -15.46
C LEU A 657 16.89 -9.99 -16.36
N THR A 658 15.66 -9.84 -16.85
CA THR A 658 15.01 -10.85 -17.70
C THR A 658 15.58 -10.85 -19.11
N ASP A 659 15.31 -11.92 -19.86
CA ASP A 659 15.74 -12.01 -21.27
C ASP A 659 15.09 -10.95 -22.16
N GLU A 660 13.95 -10.39 -21.75
CA GLU A 660 13.29 -9.26 -22.43
C GLU A 660 13.94 -7.90 -22.09
N GLY A 661 14.96 -7.88 -21.22
CA GLY A 661 15.62 -6.64 -20.80
C GLY A 661 14.84 -5.85 -19.74
N THR A 662 13.97 -6.50 -18.97
CA THR A 662 13.23 -5.90 -17.85
C THR A 662 13.79 -6.34 -16.50
N LEU A 663 13.45 -5.63 -15.44
CA LEU A 663 13.91 -5.91 -14.08
C LEU A 663 12.80 -6.55 -13.23
N GLN A 664 13.16 -7.62 -12.51
CA GLN A 664 12.32 -8.30 -11.52
C GLN A 664 13.03 -8.24 -10.17
N LEU A 665 12.47 -7.49 -9.22
CA LEU A 665 13.00 -7.38 -7.87
C LEU A 665 12.88 -8.73 -7.15
N LEU A 666 13.95 -9.13 -6.44
CA LEU A 666 13.93 -10.24 -5.49
C LEU A 666 13.43 -9.73 -4.14
N ASN A 667 12.57 -10.49 -3.47
CA ASN A 667 12.00 -10.09 -2.20
C ASN A 667 12.73 -10.79 -1.03
N TYR A 668 13.52 -10.03 -0.26
CA TYR A 668 14.15 -10.48 0.98
C TYR A 668 13.58 -9.74 2.20
N ASP A 669 12.25 -9.59 2.22
CA ASP A 669 11.53 -8.98 3.34
C ASP A 669 11.54 -9.90 4.57
N GLU A 670 11.76 -9.32 5.76
CA GLU A 670 11.79 -10.02 7.04
C GLU A 670 10.84 -9.30 8.01
N GLY A 671 9.55 -9.52 7.93
CA GLY A 671 8.61 -8.87 8.86
C GLY A 671 7.15 -8.93 8.43
N ASP A 672 6.29 -8.48 9.34
CA ASP A 672 4.83 -8.48 9.17
C ASP A 672 4.29 -7.18 8.52
N VAL A 673 5.18 -6.26 8.20
CA VAL A 673 4.85 -4.96 7.58
C VAL A 673 5.52 -4.88 6.22
N ASP A 674 4.74 -4.51 5.21
CA ASP A 674 5.22 -4.35 3.84
C ASP A 674 6.44 -3.42 3.78
N MET A 675 7.56 -3.92 3.25
CA MET A 675 8.85 -3.24 3.12
C MET A 675 9.42 -2.66 4.44
N GLY A 676 8.93 -3.11 5.59
CA GLY A 676 9.33 -2.57 6.90
C GLY A 676 10.69 -3.06 7.40
N ALA A 677 11.12 -4.24 7.00
CA ALA A 677 12.37 -4.85 7.41
C ALA A 677 12.89 -5.79 6.31
N GLY A 678 14.21 -5.79 6.11
CA GLY A 678 14.86 -6.69 5.16
C GLY A 678 16.15 -7.27 5.72
N ALA A 679 16.61 -8.36 5.13
CA ALA A 679 17.82 -9.09 5.54
C ALA A 679 19.06 -8.18 5.52
N THR A 680 19.94 -8.33 6.51
CA THR A 680 21.20 -7.58 6.53
C THR A 680 22.22 -8.15 5.55
N TRP A 681 23.16 -7.32 5.08
CA TRP A 681 24.28 -7.78 4.27
C TRP A 681 25.07 -8.91 4.94
N SER A 682 25.32 -8.78 6.26
CA SER A 682 26.06 -9.81 7.00
C SER A 682 25.37 -11.16 7.04
N ASN A 683 24.04 -11.18 7.04
CA ASN A 683 23.23 -12.41 7.01
C ASN A 683 23.08 -12.97 5.59
N LEU A 684 22.79 -12.11 4.62
CA LEU A 684 22.40 -12.52 3.26
C LEU A 684 23.61 -12.70 2.33
N LEU A 685 24.51 -11.71 2.25
CA LEU A 685 25.50 -11.62 1.18
C LEU A 685 26.95 -11.87 1.62
N LYS A 686 27.27 -11.68 2.89
CA LYS A 686 28.64 -11.88 3.40
C LYS A 686 29.09 -13.34 3.29
N LYS A 687 28.18 -14.28 3.56
CA LYS A 687 28.41 -15.74 3.41
C LYS A 687 27.95 -16.24 2.04
N GLY A 688 27.17 -15.42 1.34
CA GLY A 688 26.59 -15.70 0.06
C GLY A 688 25.22 -16.39 0.15
N THR A 689 24.39 -16.09 -0.85
CA THR A 689 23.09 -16.69 -1.08
C THR A 689 23.08 -17.39 -2.43
N SER A 690 22.17 -18.37 -2.62
CA SER A 690 21.94 -19.02 -3.90
C SER A 690 21.02 -18.15 -4.75
N LEU A 691 21.42 -17.89 -6.00
CA LEU A 691 20.60 -17.26 -7.01
C LEU A 691 20.51 -18.16 -8.25
N ASP A 692 19.41 -18.08 -8.98
CA ASP A 692 19.28 -18.74 -10.26
C ASP A 692 20.35 -18.27 -11.24
N GLU A 693 20.75 -19.15 -12.16
CA GLU A 693 21.58 -18.75 -13.30
C GLU A 693 20.88 -17.63 -14.08
N GLY A 694 21.63 -16.60 -14.44
CA GLY A 694 21.09 -15.45 -15.17
C GLY A 694 21.87 -14.16 -14.91
N ASN A 695 21.25 -13.03 -15.29
CA ASN A 695 21.83 -11.71 -15.15
C ASN A 695 21.10 -10.90 -14.09
N TYR A 696 21.82 -10.08 -13.36
CA TYR A 696 21.30 -9.37 -12.20
C TYR A 696 21.80 -7.93 -12.14
N MET A 697 21.06 -7.10 -11.44
CA MET A 697 21.45 -5.75 -11.06
C MET A 697 21.30 -5.59 -9.56
N MET A 698 22.35 -5.17 -8.87
CA MET A 698 22.29 -4.70 -7.49
C MET A 698 22.23 -3.18 -7.49
N VAL A 699 21.28 -2.63 -6.77
CA VAL A 699 21.18 -1.18 -6.50
C VAL A 699 21.64 -0.95 -5.07
N THR A 700 22.51 0.03 -4.86
CA THR A 700 22.80 0.59 -3.55
C THR A 700 22.50 2.09 -3.57
N GLY A 701 22.11 2.65 -2.43
CA GLY A 701 21.83 4.07 -2.36
C GLY A 701 22.00 4.68 -0.97
N THR A 702 22.51 5.88 -0.95
CA THR A 702 22.60 6.73 0.24
C THR A 702 21.65 7.90 0.07
N ARG A 703 20.64 7.97 0.92
CA ARG A 703 19.69 9.08 0.91
C ARG A 703 20.23 10.23 1.73
N LEU A 704 20.16 11.42 1.15
CA LEU A 704 20.55 12.67 1.79
C LEU A 704 19.37 13.28 2.56
N ALA A 705 19.64 14.16 3.51
CA ALA A 705 18.60 14.84 4.30
C ALA A 705 17.66 15.69 3.43
N ASN A 706 18.16 16.31 2.37
CA ASN A 706 17.35 17.05 1.40
C ASN A 706 16.48 16.15 0.50
N GLY A 707 16.57 14.82 0.67
CA GLY A 707 15.85 13.82 -0.10
C GLY A 707 16.58 13.31 -1.34
N GLY A 708 17.70 13.92 -1.74
CA GLY A 708 18.54 13.45 -2.85
C GLY A 708 19.14 12.06 -2.57
N VAL A 709 19.57 11.38 -3.61
CA VAL A 709 20.12 10.02 -3.50
C VAL A 709 21.40 9.89 -4.30
N LEU A 710 22.42 9.32 -3.67
CA LEU A 710 23.66 8.87 -4.32
C LEU A 710 23.55 7.36 -4.58
N ALA A 711 23.13 6.98 -5.78
CA ALA A 711 22.91 5.58 -6.15
C ALA A 711 24.12 4.98 -6.88
N ASN A 712 24.30 3.65 -6.74
CA ASN A 712 25.20 2.84 -7.54
C ASN A 712 24.46 1.62 -8.06
N LEU A 713 24.59 1.35 -9.37
CA LEU A 713 24.02 0.18 -10.03
C LEU A 713 25.16 -0.72 -10.46
N GLU A 714 25.13 -1.98 -10.05
CA GLU A 714 26.12 -2.99 -10.38
C GLU A 714 25.47 -4.13 -11.16
N PHE A 715 25.89 -4.34 -12.41
CA PHE A 715 25.37 -5.41 -13.26
C PHE A 715 26.33 -6.59 -13.30
N PHE A 716 25.83 -7.80 -13.06
CA PHE A 716 26.66 -9.00 -12.96
C PHE A 716 25.91 -10.27 -13.39
N PRO A 717 26.63 -11.29 -13.93
CA PRO A 717 26.05 -12.59 -14.21
C PRO A 717 26.20 -13.55 -13.04
N ILE A 718 25.26 -14.47 -12.92
CA ILE A 718 25.35 -15.68 -12.08
C ILE A 718 25.41 -16.89 -13.01
N ALA A 719 26.44 -17.74 -12.86
CA ALA A 719 26.59 -18.96 -13.64
C ALA A 719 26.44 -20.19 -12.73
N GLU A 720 25.89 -21.28 -13.30
CA GLU A 720 25.67 -22.55 -12.61
C GLU A 720 26.94 -23.06 -11.90
N GLY A 721 26.81 -23.37 -10.60
CA GLY A 721 27.85 -23.94 -9.75
C GLY A 721 29.03 -22.99 -9.45
N LYS A 722 29.00 -21.73 -9.94
CA LYS A 722 30.06 -20.76 -9.69
C LYS A 722 29.71 -19.79 -8.58
N THR A 723 30.74 -19.18 -8.01
CA THR A 723 30.58 -18.06 -7.07
C THR A 723 30.87 -16.76 -7.80
N THR A 724 29.89 -15.85 -7.81
CA THR A 724 30.06 -14.47 -8.24
C THR A 724 30.20 -13.57 -7.00
N THR A 725 31.21 -12.72 -6.99
CA THR A 725 31.44 -11.75 -5.91
C THR A 725 31.49 -10.34 -6.50
N VAL A 726 30.71 -9.42 -5.94
CA VAL A 726 30.73 -8.00 -6.31
C VAL A 726 31.08 -7.13 -5.10
N ASP A 727 31.55 -5.92 -5.35
CA ASP A 727 31.76 -4.93 -4.30
C ASP A 727 30.48 -4.11 -4.09
N MET A 728 29.92 -4.19 -2.87
CA MET A 728 28.81 -3.31 -2.47
C MET A 728 29.37 -1.93 -2.10
N VAL A 729 29.15 -0.97 -2.99
CA VAL A 729 29.64 0.39 -2.80
C VAL A 729 28.51 1.27 -2.24
N MET A 730 28.71 1.77 -1.01
CA MET A 730 27.86 2.83 -0.43
C MET A 730 28.56 4.17 -0.62
N ARG A 731 27.95 5.04 -1.43
CA ARG A 731 28.53 6.37 -1.70
C ARG A 731 28.28 7.29 -0.52
N GLU A 732 29.28 8.08 -0.13
CA GLU A 732 29.18 9.08 0.94
C GLU A 732 29.22 10.48 0.35
N ALA A 733 28.35 11.37 0.84
CA ALA A 733 28.44 12.80 0.56
C ALA A 733 29.48 13.44 1.51
N GLN A 734 30.39 14.26 0.98
CA GLN A 734 31.38 14.93 1.81
C GLN A 734 30.82 16.16 2.54
N ASP A 735 29.83 16.84 1.94
CA ASP A 735 29.29 18.13 2.43
C ASP A 735 27.82 18.12 2.79
N ASP A 736 27.05 17.08 2.45
CA ASP A 736 25.61 16.99 2.72
C ASP A 736 25.29 16.12 3.94
N VAL A 737 24.15 16.41 4.57
CA VAL A 737 23.64 15.62 5.69
C VAL A 737 23.04 14.32 5.17
N GLN A 738 23.46 13.21 5.75
CA GLN A 738 22.99 11.86 5.40
C GLN A 738 21.99 11.36 6.39
N VAL A 739 21.06 10.51 5.94
CA VAL A 739 20.21 9.71 6.83
C VAL A 739 21.06 8.56 7.40
N ILE A 740 21.18 8.52 8.72
CA ILE A 740 22.06 7.58 9.44
C ILE A 740 21.30 6.46 10.14
N GLY A 741 19.96 6.51 10.14
CA GLY A 741 19.12 5.49 10.77
C GLY A 741 17.67 5.89 10.82
N ASN A 742 16.88 5.11 11.57
CA ASN A 742 15.45 5.30 11.73
C ASN A 742 15.05 5.40 13.21
N PHE A 743 14.00 6.18 13.48
CA PHE A 743 13.36 6.29 14.78
C PHE A 743 11.84 6.37 14.56
N ASN A 744 11.06 5.53 15.23
CA ASN A 744 9.60 5.58 15.10
C ASN A 744 9.03 6.80 15.84
N SER A 745 8.59 7.80 15.09
CA SER A 745 8.00 9.02 15.63
C SER A 745 6.66 8.81 16.35
N GLU A 746 5.98 7.68 16.14
CA GLU A 746 4.77 7.29 16.88
C GLU A 746 5.08 6.66 18.25
N SER A 747 6.34 6.53 18.65
CA SER A 747 6.72 6.07 19.98
C SER A 747 6.12 6.93 21.06
N LEU A 748 5.51 6.29 22.07
CA LEU A 748 4.75 6.94 23.12
C LEU A 748 5.64 7.29 24.33
N TYR A 749 5.42 8.46 24.88
CA TYR A 749 5.99 8.89 26.14
C TYR A 749 4.87 9.39 27.08
N LYS A 750 5.11 9.33 28.38
CA LYS A 750 4.17 9.81 29.39
C LYS A 750 4.28 11.32 29.56
N VAL A 751 3.14 12.03 29.52
CA VAL A 751 3.08 13.47 29.76
C VAL A 751 3.29 13.76 31.25
N LEU A 752 4.08 14.78 31.58
CA LEU A 752 4.33 15.17 32.96
C LEU A 752 3.04 15.60 33.70
N GLY A 753 2.86 15.08 34.90
CA GLY A 753 1.73 15.42 35.77
C GLY A 753 0.38 14.82 35.33
N SER A 754 0.40 13.89 34.36
CA SER A 754 -0.76 13.16 33.89
C SER A 754 -0.39 11.69 33.65
N ASP A 755 -1.38 10.81 33.58
CA ASP A 755 -1.19 9.43 33.12
C ASP A 755 -1.34 9.28 31.60
N ASP A 756 -1.57 10.40 30.89
CA ASP A 756 -1.75 10.42 29.45
C ASP A 756 -0.44 10.09 28.72
N MET A 757 -0.58 9.27 27.69
CA MET A 757 0.50 8.95 26.75
C MET A 757 0.33 9.76 25.46
N LYS A 758 1.42 10.34 24.97
CA LYS A 758 1.47 11.03 23.67
C LYS A 758 2.57 10.48 22.80
N SER A 759 2.37 10.45 21.48
CA SER A 759 3.45 10.14 20.57
C SER A 759 4.41 11.33 20.41
N ILE A 760 5.66 11.03 20.06
CA ILE A 760 6.63 12.07 19.72
C ILE A 760 6.04 12.93 18.59
N LEU A 761 5.49 12.29 17.55
CA LEU A 761 4.88 12.97 16.40
C LEU A 761 3.74 13.91 16.81
N SER A 762 2.86 13.50 17.74
CA SER A 762 1.74 14.34 18.21
C SER A 762 2.21 15.60 18.95
N THR A 763 3.38 15.55 19.54
CA THR A 763 4.01 16.69 20.27
C THR A 763 4.84 17.58 19.34
N THR A 764 5.63 16.97 18.46
CA THR A 764 6.57 17.71 17.61
C THR A 764 5.91 18.27 16.34
N GLY A 765 4.77 17.72 15.96
CA GLY A 765 4.19 18.01 14.68
C GLY A 765 5.04 17.46 13.54
N ARG A 766 4.81 17.97 12.33
CA ARG A 766 5.46 17.50 11.11
C ARG A 766 6.77 18.27 10.82
N GLY A 767 7.75 17.58 10.28
CA GLY A 767 9.07 18.10 9.94
C GLY A 767 10.16 17.47 10.80
N TYR A 768 11.32 18.14 10.88
CA TYR A 768 12.40 17.71 11.74
C TYR A 768 12.14 18.09 13.20
N TYR A 769 12.69 17.31 14.13
CA TYR A 769 12.58 17.51 15.57
C TYR A 769 13.82 16.97 16.29
N VAL A 770 14.00 17.36 17.53
CA VAL A 770 14.99 16.77 18.43
C VAL A 770 14.28 15.94 19.49
N VAL A 771 14.77 14.71 19.71
CA VAL A 771 14.41 13.90 20.87
C VAL A 771 15.66 13.57 21.66
N ALA A 772 15.57 13.70 22.97
CA ALA A 772 16.64 13.31 23.87
C ALA A 772 16.14 12.52 25.07
N VAL A 773 16.92 11.55 25.53
CA VAL A 773 16.77 10.90 26.84
C VAL A 773 17.90 11.36 27.72
N LEU A 774 17.59 11.93 28.91
CA LEU A 774 18.53 12.63 29.75
C LEU A 774 18.91 11.83 31.02
N GLY A 775 20.20 11.82 31.32
CA GLY A 775 20.70 11.36 32.64
C GLY A 775 20.76 12.54 33.60
N VAL A 776 19.80 12.62 34.54
CA VAL A 776 19.69 13.76 35.47
C VAL A 776 20.87 13.84 36.43
N ASN A 777 21.36 15.06 36.68
CA ASN A 777 22.53 15.39 37.50
C ASN A 777 23.85 14.73 37.00
N GLN A 778 23.88 14.27 35.79
CA GLN A 778 25.11 13.78 35.15
C GLN A 778 25.80 14.92 34.40
N GLU A 779 27.11 14.95 34.48
CA GLU A 779 27.93 15.98 33.82
C GLU A 779 27.70 16.05 32.31
N PRO A 780 27.59 14.94 31.57
CA PRO A 780 27.27 14.95 30.13
C PRO A 780 25.95 15.65 29.81
N THR A 781 24.90 15.40 30.58
CA THR A 781 23.59 16.03 30.41
C THR A 781 23.66 17.52 30.71
N ASN A 782 24.35 17.91 31.79
CA ASN A 782 24.51 19.31 32.17
C ASN A 782 25.27 20.12 31.11
N HIS A 783 26.28 19.54 30.50
CA HIS A 783 27.00 20.14 29.38
C HIS A 783 26.08 20.30 28.15
N ALA A 784 25.39 19.24 27.76
CA ALA A 784 24.47 19.26 26.63
C ALA A 784 23.39 20.34 26.76
N LEU A 785 22.76 20.46 27.94
CA LEU A 785 21.74 21.47 28.21
C LEU A 785 22.28 22.90 28.21
N ARG A 786 23.50 23.13 28.71
CA ARG A 786 24.17 24.45 28.65
C ARG A 786 24.51 24.82 27.21
N ASP A 787 25.00 23.87 26.41
CA ASP A 787 25.29 24.09 24.98
C ASP A 787 24.01 24.50 24.23
N ILE A 788 22.89 23.80 24.48
CA ILE A 788 21.59 24.13 23.90
C ILE A 788 21.10 25.51 24.39
N ALA A 789 21.24 25.82 25.68
CA ALA A 789 20.86 27.14 26.23
C ALA A 789 21.67 28.29 25.63
N ALA A 790 22.95 28.08 25.35
CA ALA A 790 23.82 29.07 24.72
C ALA A 790 23.38 29.40 23.27
N LEU A 791 22.73 28.45 22.58
CA LEU A 791 22.23 28.58 21.21
C LEU A 791 20.69 28.67 21.16
N ALA A 792 20.05 29.04 22.26
CA ALA A 792 18.57 29.03 22.35
C ALA A 792 17.90 29.85 21.25
N LYS A 793 18.48 31.00 20.89
CA LYS A 793 17.95 31.85 19.83
C LYS A 793 17.96 31.14 18.48
N ASP A 794 19.02 30.43 18.15
CA ASP A 794 19.14 29.70 16.89
C ASP A 794 18.12 28.52 16.83
N PHE A 795 17.92 27.81 17.94
CA PHE A 795 16.89 26.77 18.07
C PHE A 795 15.47 27.34 17.98
N GLU A 796 15.21 28.51 18.57
CA GLU A 796 13.92 29.20 18.49
C GLU A 796 13.66 29.74 17.06
N GLU A 797 14.68 30.23 16.34
CA GLU A 797 14.60 30.64 14.94
C GLU A 797 14.34 29.44 14.02
N TRP A 798 14.93 28.27 14.32
CA TRP A 798 14.61 27.02 13.64
C TRP A 798 13.14 26.61 13.83
N GLY A 799 12.55 26.97 14.97
CA GLY A 799 11.10 26.89 15.23
C GLY A 799 10.55 25.47 15.38
N ARG A 800 11.40 24.44 15.50
CA ARG A 800 10.99 23.04 15.65
C ARG A 800 11.07 22.60 17.10
N SER A 801 10.28 21.55 17.41
CA SER A 801 10.16 21.03 18.77
C SER A 801 11.39 20.26 19.23
N ILE A 802 11.71 20.39 20.49
CA ILE A 802 12.71 19.61 21.21
C ILE A 802 11.97 18.85 22.33
N VAL A 803 12.01 17.53 22.32
CA VAL A 803 11.40 16.69 23.36
C VAL A 803 12.49 16.12 24.24
N LEU A 804 12.51 16.54 25.50
CA LEU A 804 13.45 16.05 26.51
C LEU A 804 12.74 15.06 27.43
N LEU A 805 13.18 13.81 27.40
CA LEU A 805 12.60 12.70 28.15
C LEU A 805 13.49 12.31 29.33
N PHE A 806 12.84 11.94 30.41
CA PHE A 806 13.50 11.40 31.61
C PHE A 806 13.17 9.92 31.77
N PRO A 807 14.11 9.08 32.25
CA PRO A 807 13.85 7.67 32.44
C PRO A 807 12.71 7.37 33.42
N SER A 808 12.47 8.24 34.40
CA SER A 808 11.44 8.07 35.42
C SER A 808 10.91 9.41 35.95
N GLU A 809 9.75 9.41 36.65
CA GLU A 809 9.24 10.58 37.36
C GLU A 809 10.17 10.98 38.51
N GLU A 810 10.84 10.01 39.14
CA GLU A 810 11.83 10.27 40.20
C GLU A 810 13.04 11.03 39.63
N ASP A 811 13.49 10.72 38.44
CA ASP A 811 14.56 11.43 37.76
C ASP A 811 14.12 12.85 37.39
N TYR A 812 12.90 13.01 36.85
CA TYR A 812 12.36 14.36 36.60
C TYR A 812 12.25 15.20 37.84
N ALA A 813 11.83 14.63 39.00
CA ALA A 813 11.75 15.35 40.26
C ALA A 813 13.11 15.88 40.78
N LYS A 814 14.23 15.28 40.31
CA LYS A 814 15.60 15.77 40.61
C LYS A 814 16.08 16.83 39.63
N PHE A 815 15.40 16.98 38.48
CA PHE A 815 15.75 17.97 37.45
C PHE A 815 15.33 19.39 37.91
N ARG A 816 16.23 20.34 37.75
CA ARG A 816 16.00 21.76 38.09
C ARG A 816 16.17 22.62 36.84
N PRO A 817 15.10 23.00 36.16
CA PRO A 817 15.18 23.87 34.97
C PRO A 817 15.89 25.21 35.23
N GLN A 818 15.80 25.73 36.46
CA GLN A 818 16.46 26.96 36.85
C GLN A 818 18.02 26.90 36.86
N ASP A 819 18.58 25.68 36.87
CA ASP A 819 20.04 25.50 36.75
C ASP A 819 20.53 25.64 35.28
N PHE A 820 19.59 25.75 34.36
CA PHE A 820 19.83 25.92 32.92
C PHE A 820 19.04 27.13 32.37
N PRO A 821 19.33 28.34 32.83
CA PRO A 821 18.61 29.51 32.35
C PRO A 821 18.86 29.74 30.87
N GLY A 822 17.81 30.05 30.13
CA GLY A 822 17.88 30.34 28.72
C GLY A 822 17.68 29.14 27.78
N LEU A 823 17.15 28.02 28.27
CA LEU A 823 16.74 26.94 27.37
C LEU A 823 15.65 27.38 26.37
N PRO A 824 15.65 26.88 25.12
CA PRO A 824 14.68 27.24 24.10
C PRO A 824 13.22 27.00 24.56
N LYS A 825 12.31 27.88 24.15
CA LYS A 825 10.87 27.77 24.46
C LYS A 825 10.17 26.64 23.72
N THR A 826 10.82 26.08 22.72
CA THR A 826 10.33 24.95 21.91
C THR A 826 10.50 23.60 22.61
N ILE A 827 11.04 23.58 23.85
CA ILE A 827 11.24 22.35 24.63
C ILE A 827 9.93 21.90 25.27
N SER A 828 9.63 20.61 25.10
CA SER A 828 8.63 19.85 25.83
C SER A 828 9.30 18.78 26.67
N TYR A 829 8.75 18.50 27.85
CA TYR A 829 9.30 17.48 28.78
C TYR A 829 8.33 16.30 28.93
N GLY A 830 8.89 15.10 29.10
CA GLY A 830 8.11 13.88 29.34
C GLY A 830 8.91 12.77 30.00
N ILE A 831 8.27 11.62 30.20
CA ILE A 831 8.89 10.42 30.76
C ILE A 831 8.94 9.33 29.70
N ASP A 832 10.10 8.77 29.47
CA ASP A 832 10.27 7.54 28.69
C ASP A 832 9.86 6.35 29.56
N LYS A 833 8.55 6.09 29.59
CA LYS A 833 7.99 5.01 30.40
C LYS A 833 8.58 3.66 29.92
N ASP A 834 9.09 2.90 30.85
CA ASP A 834 9.70 1.58 30.64
C ASP A 834 10.99 1.60 29.75
N GLY A 835 11.59 2.78 29.49
CA GLY A 835 12.83 2.91 28.71
C GLY A 835 12.69 2.54 27.23
N SER A 836 11.47 2.52 26.70
CA SER A 836 11.19 2.03 25.35
C SER A 836 11.81 2.91 24.25
N ILE A 837 11.79 4.22 24.41
CA ILE A 837 12.39 5.18 23.47
C ILE A 837 13.91 5.11 23.53
N GLN A 838 14.49 5.07 24.74
CA GLN A 838 15.93 4.87 24.95
C GLN A 838 16.45 3.59 24.27
N ALA A 839 15.77 2.45 24.52
CA ALA A 839 16.12 1.17 23.91
C ALA A 839 15.97 1.21 22.38
N GLN A 840 14.95 1.87 21.86
CA GLN A 840 14.74 2.04 20.42
C GLN A 840 15.88 2.84 19.78
N ILE A 841 16.24 4.00 20.35
CA ILE A 841 17.36 4.82 19.87
C ILE A 841 18.65 4.00 19.87
N ALA A 842 18.96 3.35 20.98
CA ALA A 842 20.19 2.55 21.11
C ALA A 842 20.26 1.44 20.06
N LYS A 843 19.16 0.70 19.88
CA LYS A 843 19.08 -0.40 18.91
C LYS A 843 19.19 0.08 17.47
N GLN A 844 18.41 1.09 17.09
CA GLN A 844 18.35 1.57 15.71
C GLN A 844 19.63 2.30 15.29
N MET A 845 20.23 3.05 16.21
CA MET A 845 21.50 3.75 15.98
C MET A 845 22.73 2.87 16.27
N LYS A 846 22.52 1.60 16.65
CA LYS A 846 23.60 0.65 16.99
C LYS A 846 24.60 1.20 18.02
N LEU A 847 24.07 1.85 19.05
CA LEU A 847 24.90 2.37 20.13
C LEU A 847 25.48 1.22 20.94
N SER A 848 26.69 1.41 21.43
CA SER A 848 27.45 0.34 22.11
C SER A 848 26.88 -0.03 23.48
N ASN A 849 26.17 0.88 24.13
CA ASN A 849 25.55 0.68 25.44
C ASN A 849 24.29 1.58 25.53
N ASP A 850 23.14 0.99 25.82
CA ASP A 850 21.86 1.69 25.96
C ASP A 850 21.71 2.43 27.32
N GLU A 851 22.61 2.20 28.29
CA GLU A 851 22.58 2.85 29.59
C GLU A 851 23.31 4.22 29.61
N ILE A 852 24.13 4.52 28.59
CA ILE A 852 24.90 5.78 28.54
C ILE A 852 24.00 6.95 28.13
N LEU A 853 23.79 7.89 29.02
CA LEU A 853 22.99 9.09 28.82
C LEU A 853 23.88 10.36 28.85
N PRO A 854 23.47 11.50 28.24
CA PRO A 854 22.25 11.62 27.44
C PRO A 854 22.36 11.00 26.05
N MET A 855 21.22 10.65 25.47
CA MET A 855 21.10 10.34 24.05
C MET A 855 20.34 11.45 23.35
N PHE A 856 20.85 11.97 22.23
CA PHE A 856 20.19 12.95 21.38
C PHE A 856 20.07 12.43 19.97
N ILE A 857 18.91 12.63 19.34
CA ILE A 857 18.70 12.42 17.91
C ILE A 857 18.05 13.66 17.29
N ILE A 858 18.37 13.91 16.00
CA ILE A 858 17.56 14.74 15.12
C ILE A 858 16.87 13.78 14.16
N GLY A 859 15.55 13.70 14.26
CA GLY A 859 14.71 12.86 13.43
C GLY A 859 13.66 13.66 12.67
N ASP A 860 12.91 13.00 11.79
CA ASP A 860 11.81 13.63 11.07
C ASP A 860 10.53 12.78 11.07
N THR A 861 9.48 13.35 10.54
CA THR A 861 8.15 12.73 10.39
C THR A 861 8.16 11.39 9.65
N PHE A 862 9.15 11.17 8.78
CA PHE A 862 9.32 9.95 8.01
C PHE A 862 10.23 8.93 8.72
N ASN A 863 10.41 9.10 10.04
CA ASN A 863 11.24 8.23 10.86
C ASN A 863 12.74 8.24 10.49
N ARG A 864 13.21 9.18 9.66
CA ARG A 864 14.62 9.31 9.29
C ARG A 864 15.38 10.01 10.40
N VAL A 865 16.56 9.50 10.74
CA VAL A 865 17.48 10.12 11.70
C VAL A 865 18.71 10.64 10.95
N VAL A 866 19.06 11.90 11.19
CA VAL A 866 20.17 12.58 10.53
C VAL A 866 21.30 12.98 11.50
N PHE A 867 21.07 12.83 12.79
CA PHE A 867 22.07 13.10 13.84
C PHE A 867 21.83 12.17 15.04
N VAL A 868 22.90 11.70 15.63
CA VAL A 868 22.88 10.99 16.92
C VAL A 868 24.10 11.39 17.76
N SER A 869 23.87 11.56 19.04
CA SER A 869 24.94 11.75 20.04
C SER A 869 24.60 10.95 21.30
N GLN A 870 25.60 10.36 21.91
CA GLN A 870 25.47 9.60 23.14
C GLN A 870 26.55 9.99 24.16
N GLY A 871 26.15 10.20 25.39
CA GLY A 871 27.07 10.53 26.48
C GLY A 871 27.72 11.91 26.33
N TYR A 872 28.96 12.02 26.77
CA TYR A 872 29.68 13.29 26.79
C TYR A 872 30.11 13.73 25.37
N THR A 873 29.50 14.79 24.88
CA THR A 873 29.80 15.37 23.57
C THR A 873 30.14 16.85 23.73
N ILE A 874 31.36 17.23 23.38
CA ILE A 874 31.81 18.62 23.40
C ILE A 874 31.18 19.40 22.25
N GLY A 875 30.58 20.57 22.56
CA GLY A 875 29.93 21.42 21.56
C GLY A 875 28.72 20.77 20.91
N LEU A 876 27.92 19.98 21.66
CA LEU A 876 26.72 19.30 21.14
C LEU A 876 25.77 20.26 20.43
N GLY A 877 25.50 21.42 21.06
CA GLY A 877 24.60 22.43 20.46
C GLY A 877 25.10 22.93 19.11
N GLU A 878 26.39 23.20 18.96
CA GLU A 878 27.01 23.61 17.70
C GLU A 878 26.95 22.51 16.64
N GLN A 879 27.19 21.24 17.06
CA GLN A 879 27.12 20.11 16.16
C GLN A 879 25.69 19.90 15.64
N MET A 880 24.70 20.04 16.50
CA MET A 880 23.29 19.99 16.11
C MET A 880 22.92 21.13 15.17
N MET A 881 23.31 22.37 15.49
CA MET A 881 23.04 23.54 14.64
C MET A 881 23.74 23.46 13.28
N LYS A 882 24.91 22.90 13.20
CA LYS A 882 25.58 22.64 11.90
C LYS A 882 24.78 21.69 11.01
N ILE A 883 24.12 20.71 11.59
CA ILE A 883 23.21 19.83 10.86
C ILE A 883 21.92 20.59 10.51
N ILE A 884 21.30 21.24 11.49
CA ILE A 884 20.03 21.98 11.37
C ILE A 884 20.10 23.04 10.25
N HIS A 885 21.21 23.78 10.14
CA HIS A 885 21.37 24.77 9.06
C HIS A 885 21.45 24.18 7.66
N LYS A 886 21.61 22.87 7.53
CA LYS A 886 21.66 22.15 6.25
C LYS A 886 20.37 21.38 5.94
N LEU A 887 19.41 21.35 6.88
CA LEU A 887 18.08 20.74 6.72
C LEU A 887 17.09 21.74 6.11
#